data_082a840e038890bc544be8218e3090ad
#
_entry.id   082a840e038890bc544be8218e3090ad
#
_cell.length_a   1.000
_cell.length_b   1.000
_cell.length_c   1.000
_cell.angle_alpha   90.00
_cell.angle_beta   90.00
_cell.angle_gamma   90.00
#
_symmetry.space_group_name_H-M   'P 1'
#
loop_
_entity.id
_entity.type
_entity.pdbx_description
1 polymer ?
#
loop_
_entity_poly.entity_id
_entity_poly.type
_entity_poly.pdbx_seq_one_letter_code
_entity_poly.pdbx_strand_id
1 'polypeptide(L)'
;YAEWITFGGGDSEETVEYRGRSKVLLYMEDVGSLKTGMKLTLSCSLSRPDSADNPGEFDAREYYSHKGIYIVGKDISILECGEDYSRIGDSLFRLRIKSGEITDSVFGETDGSVIKAMLLGDKSGIDRDTKKLFQMNGIAHILAISGVHIAIIGMTLFGVLRRLTGSYMASGIMAISVIVLYGVMTGMASSTVRAMIMMVISVIGQVKGRSPDMLTSAGTASVIQALIDPGIILDAGFQLSFAAVLGMAVPGALMKKLIPTKNKVVSTLVMNLAITLATGPLVIFYYYQFPLYSIFLNLLIVPLVSVIIFVSIVVIAAMLIFPGILQGNEMAVGIGAFPVKLILAIYRQLCEWAMKLPFYSINTGHVSVMMIVVFYMAMVGVLILLVRAKSADCARVRRRMVCLCAAVIMTLCCVCYEVASFDREFRVVFMDVGQGDGILIRSGMGVNILIDGGSSSSNKVGEYVMVPVLKFYGAAHVDYAFVTHGDKDHVSGIQYLLSDTNSGIRIDNLVVPMYGDIENMGELLELAEKRGVNIIYMDGGSQMSCGKDAAKVWLNFLHPSEKTDIKDANDLSAVIRLEYRGYSVLFTGDLGEDGERELISEGGDLSADVLKVGHHGSRYSTSGEFLRAVDPDLAIISAGENNRYGHPHG
;
A
#
# COMPACT_ATOMS: atom_id res chain seq x y z
N TYR A 1 4.13 -0.99 26.92
CA TYR A 1 2.90 -0.58 27.64
C TYR A 1 3.25 0.54 28.58
N ALA A 2 2.53 1.69 28.51
CA ALA A 2 2.61 2.75 29.50
C ALA A 2 1.72 2.37 30.69
N GLU A 3 2.29 2.30 31.89
CA GLU A 3 1.53 2.11 33.13
C GLU A 3 1.13 3.47 33.74
N TRP A 4 1.91 4.53 33.44
CA TRP A 4 1.71 5.90 33.91
C TRP A 4 2.07 6.88 32.80
N ILE A 5 1.24 7.86 32.56
CA ILE A 5 1.52 8.98 31.67
C ILE A 5 1.22 10.25 32.45
N THR A 6 2.24 11.08 32.61
CA THR A 6 2.10 12.38 33.25
C THR A 6 2.24 13.45 32.15
N PHE A 7 1.25 14.28 31.96
CA PHE A 7 1.31 15.39 31.03
C PHE A 7 1.78 16.64 31.76
N GLY A 8 2.92 17.21 31.36
CA GLY A 8 3.40 18.51 31.80
C GLY A 8 3.29 19.48 30.62
N GLY A 9 2.45 20.48 30.69
CA GLY A 9 2.43 21.59 29.72
C GLY A 9 3.33 22.72 30.25
N GLY A 10 4.11 23.37 29.34
CA GLY A 10 4.97 24.49 29.71
C GLY A 10 4.19 25.57 30.46
N ASP A 11 4.82 26.18 31.50
CA ASP A 11 4.35 27.25 32.39
C ASP A 11 3.12 27.01 33.28
N SER A 12 2.41 25.89 33.18
CA SER A 12 1.40 25.49 34.17
C SER A 12 1.70 24.08 34.67
N GLU A 13 1.95 23.92 35.97
CA GLU A 13 2.16 22.63 36.66
C GLU A 13 0.88 21.77 36.78
N GLU A 14 0.04 21.70 35.74
CA GLU A 14 -1.04 20.71 35.74
C GLU A 14 -0.49 19.38 35.21
N THR A 15 -0.07 18.53 36.13
CA THR A 15 0.25 17.13 35.85
C THR A 15 -1.04 16.32 35.83
N VAL A 16 -1.43 15.82 34.65
CA VAL A 16 -2.52 14.84 34.55
C VAL A 16 -1.92 13.44 34.59
N GLU A 17 -2.17 12.72 35.67
CA GLU A 17 -1.78 11.31 35.78
C GLU A 17 -2.81 10.40 35.13
N TYR A 18 -2.40 9.66 34.09
CA TYR A 18 -3.19 8.57 33.51
C TYR A 18 -2.71 7.23 34.09
N ARG A 19 -3.61 6.50 34.74
CA ARG A 19 -3.38 5.13 35.22
C ARG A 19 -4.07 4.15 34.31
N GLY A 20 -3.31 3.40 33.51
CA GLY A 20 -3.88 2.36 32.65
C GLY A 20 -2.80 1.61 31.90
N ARG A 21 -3.14 0.44 31.35
CA ARG A 21 -2.25 -0.31 30.46
C ARG A 21 -2.60 0.05 29.01
N SER A 22 -1.91 1.00 28.44
CA SER A 22 -2.04 1.38 27.03
C SER A 22 -0.76 1.07 26.26
N LYS A 23 -0.90 0.60 25.03
CA LYS A 23 0.23 0.49 24.11
C LYS A 23 0.58 1.87 23.59
N VAL A 24 1.84 2.25 23.68
CA VAL A 24 2.39 3.48 23.12
C VAL A 24 3.45 3.09 22.09
N LEU A 25 3.43 3.72 20.93
CA LEU A 25 4.46 3.55 19.91
C LEU A 25 5.51 4.64 20.10
N LEU A 26 6.76 4.25 20.31
CA LEU A 26 7.87 5.17 20.51
C LEU A 26 8.84 5.09 19.32
N TYR A 27 9.18 6.24 18.73
CA TYR A 27 10.21 6.35 17.70
C TYR A 27 11.52 6.79 18.32
N MET A 28 12.50 5.87 18.36
CA MET A 28 13.83 6.10 18.91
C MET A 28 14.89 5.83 17.85
N GLU A 29 15.89 6.69 17.74
CA GLU A 29 17.00 6.52 16.81
C GLU A 29 17.98 5.44 17.29
N ASP A 30 18.25 5.37 18.58
CA ASP A 30 19.13 4.36 19.20
C ASP A 30 18.45 3.71 20.39
N VAL A 31 18.38 2.39 20.37
CA VAL A 31 17.84 1.59 21.47
C VAL A 31 18.94 1.21 22.48
N GLY A 32 20.21 1.38 22.11
CA GLY A 32 21.40 1.25 22.98
C GLY A 32 21.39 0.05 23.91
N SER A 33 21.46 0.31 25.20
CA SER A 33 21.51 -0.69 26.28
C SER A 33 20.12 -1.19 26.73
N LEU A 34 19.04 -0.77 26.10
CA LEU A 34 17.69 -1.16 26.49
C LEU A 34 17.44 -2.66 26.30
N LYS A 35 16.76 -3.26 27.27
CA LYS A 35 16.39 -4.67 27.25
C LYS A 35 14.88 -4.84 27.23
N THR A 36 14.43 -5.93 26.61
CA THR A 36 13.00 -6.23 26.51
C THR A 36 12.37 -6.42 27.90
N GLY A 37 11.30 -5.66 28.18
CA GLY A 37 10.57 -5.71 29.43
C GLY A 37 11.10 -4.81 30.53
N MET A 38 12.10 -3.96 30.24
CA MET A 38 12.56 -2.93 31.19
C MET A 38 11.46 -1.89 31.43
N LYS A 39 11.39 -1.39 32.64
CA LYS A 39 10.62 -0.19 32.98
C LYS A 39 11.43 1.04 32.64
N LEU A 40 10.84 1.98 31.95
CA LEU A 40 11.50 3.21 31.53
C LEU A 40 10.67 4.40 31.97
N THR A 41 11.36 5.42 32.51
CA THR A 41 10.81 6.77 32.69
C THR A 41 11.34 7.61 31.54
N LEU A 42 10.43 8.19 30.75
CA LEU A 42 10.74 8.90 29.50
C LEU A 42 10.15 10.30 29.56
N SER A 43 10.85 11.26 28.96
CA SER A 43 10.26 12.52 28.49
C SER A 43 10.14 12.46 26.97
N CYS A 44 8.97 12.76 26.44
CA CYS A 44 8.73 12.71 25.00
C CYS A 44 7.57 13.62 24.59
N SER A 45 7.56 14.04 23.34
CA SER A 45 6.39 14.67 22.72
C SER A 45 5.38 13.60 22.35
N LEU A 46 4.15 13.71 22.86
CA LEU A 46 3.07 12.77 22.61
C LEU A 46 2.10 13.33 21.58
N SER A 47 1.78 12.54 20.56
CA SER A 47 0.77 12.86 19.57
C SER A 47 -0.15 11.67 19.32
N ARG A 48 -1.31 11.93 18.69
CA ARG A 48 -2.10 10.85 18.11
C ARG A 48 -1.47 10.44 16.76
N PRO A 49 -1.60 9.16 16.35
CA PRO A 49 -1.29 8.82 14.97
C PRO A 49 -2.09 9.67 13.99
N ASP A 50 -1.48 10.01 12.86
CA ASP A 50 -2.11 10.84 11.84
C ASP A 50 -3.28 10.08 11.19
N SER A 51 -4.40 10.78 10.93
CA SER A 51 -5.48 10.29 10.09
C SER A 51 -5.16 10.52 8.62
N ALA A 52 -5.84 9.81 7.74
CA ALA A 52 -5.79 10.12 6.32
C ALA A 52 -6.54 11.44 6.06
N ASP A 53 -5.92 12.36 5.34
CA ASP A 53 -6.52 13.63 4.95
C ASP A 53 -7.21 13.50 3.57
N ASN A 54 -6.76 12.55 2.76
CA ASN A 54 -7.34 12.26 1.45
C ASN A 54 -7.86 10.82 1.35
N PRO A 55 -8.90 10.61 0.51
CA PRO A 55 -9.36 9.25 0.19
C PRO A 55 -8.25 8.40 -0.44
N GLY A 56 -8.09 7.19 0.06
CA GLY A 56 -7.08 6.25 -0.45
C GLY A 56 -5.74 6.30 0.26
N GLU A 57 -5.45 7.32 1.02
CA GLU A 57 -4.26 7.39 1.87
C GLU A 57 -4.27 6.36 2.98
N PHE A 58 -3.09 6.08 3.51
CA PHE A 58 -2.92 5.20 4.65
C PHE A 58 -3.32 5.91 5.94
N ASP A 59 -4.44 5.51 6.53
CA ASP A 59 -4.88 6.00 7.84
C ASP A 59 -4.10 5.31 8.96
N ALA A 60 -3.08 6.01 9.48
CA ALA A 60 -2.26 5.49 10.57
C ALA A 60 -3.06 5.42 11.88
N ARG A 61 -4.02 6.32 12.10
CA ARG A 61 -4.89 6.34 13.29
C ARG A 61 -5.77 5.11 13.32
N GLU A 62 -6.43 4.78 12.22
CA GLU A 62 -7.26 3.58 12.10
C GLU A 62 -6.39 2.32 12.24
N TYR A 63 -5.29 2.23 11.51
CA TYR A 63 -4.38 1.07 11.54
C TYR A 63 -3.81 0.78 12.93
N TYR A 64 -3.35 1.81 13.65
CA TYR A 64 -2.80 1.64 14.98
C TYR A 64 -3.88 1.42 16.04
N SER A 65 -5.08 2.01 15.89
CA SER A 65 -6.22 1.77 16.78
C SER A 65 -6.63 0.31 16.81
N HIS A 66 -6.63 -0.37 15.66
CA HIS A 66 -6.88 -1.81 15.56
C HIS A 66 -5.82 -2.66 16.29
N LYS A 67 -4.66 -2.09 16.60
CA LYS A 67 -3.59 -2.73 17.40
C LYS A 67 -3.59 -2.30 18.86
N GLY A 68 -4.57 -1.49 19.25
CA GLY A 68 -4.67 -0.92 20.60
C GLY A 68 -3.61 0.14 20.89
N ILE A 69 -3.06 0.79 19.85
CA ILE A 69 -2.08 1.89 19.95
C ILE A 69 -2.79 3.18 19.58
N TYR A 70 -2.94 4.09 20.54
CA TYR A 70 -3.64 5.36 20.37
C TYR A 70 -2.73 6.58 20.52
N ILE A 71 -1.48 6.35 20.96
CA ILE A 71 -0.50 7.39 21.26
C ILE A 71 0.84 7.03 20.64
N VAL A 72 1.49 8.03 20.07
CA VAL A 72 2.84 7.97 19.50
C VAL A 72 3.72 8.96 20.27
N GLY A 73 4.93 8.52 20.66
CA GLY A 73 5.95 9.38 21.26
C GLY A 73 7.10 9.63 20.30
N LYS A 74 7.47 10.90 20.19
CA LYS A 74 8.63 11.38 19.42
C LYS A 74 9.55 12.18 20.36
N ASP A 75 10.77 12.50 19.90
CA ASP A 75 11.76 13.31 20.66
C ASP A 75 12.02 12.74 22.05
N ILE A 76 12.37 11.47 22.09
CA ILE A 76 12.42 10.68 23.33
C ILE A 76 13.73 10.92 24.07
N SER A 77 13.63 11.34 25.32
CA SER A 77 14.74 11.39 26.30
C SER A 77 14.49 10.38 27.40
N ILE A 78 15.42 9.47 27.62
CA ILE A 78 15.35 8.49 28.70
C ILE A 78 15.84 9.15 29.98
N LEU A 79 14.98 9.23 31.00
CA LEU A 79 15.29 9.80 32.31
C LEU A 79 15.81 8.73 33.26
N GLU A 80 15.14 7.57 33.29
CA GLU A 80 15.50 6.47 34.18
C GLU A 80 15.28 5.12 33.50
N CYS A 81 16.14 4.16 33.77
CA CYS A 81 16.04 2.76 33.36
C CYS A 81 15.96 1.85 34.57
N GLY A 82 14.92 1.04 34.66
CA GLY A 82 14.82 -0.01 35.67
C GLY A 82 15.82 -1.16 35.40
N GLU A 83 16.16 -1.91 36.42
CA GLU A 83 17.07 -3.06 36.29
C GLU A 83 16.38 -4.36 35.91
N ASP A 84 15.08 -4.46 36.18
CA ASP A 84 14.27 -5.63 35.89
C ASP A 84 13.95 -5.73 34.39
N TYR A 85 14.18 -6.90 33.79
CA TYR A 85 13.88 -7.17 32.38
C TYR A 85 13.51 -8.65 32.14
N SER A 86 12.88 -8.94 31.02
CA SER A 86 12.55 -10.29 30.60
C SER A 86 13.78 -10.98 29.99
N ARG A 87 14.43 -11.87 30.75
CA ARG A 87 15.60 -12.63 30.24
C ARG A 87 15.32 -13.40 28.98
N ILE A 88 14.17 -14.07 28.90
CA ILE A 88 13.77 -14.83 27.70
C ILE A 88 13.49 -13.85 26.54
N GLY A 89 12.72 -12.80 26.77
CA GLY A 89 12.42 -11.78 25.77
C GLY A 89 13.69 -11.12 25.20
N ASP A 90 14.62 -10.72 26.08
CA ASP A 90 15.89 -10.11 25.68
C ASP A 90 16.79 -11.08 24.90
N SER A 91 16.87 -12.35 25.33
CA SER A 91 17.64 -13.37 24.61
C SER A 91 17.08 -13.62 23.21
N LEU A 92 15.74 -13.67 23.04
CA LEU A 92 15.10 -13.83 21.73
C LEU A 92 15.31 -12.58 20.86
N PHE A 93 15.23 -11.39 21.44
CA PHE A 93 15.49 -10.13 20.73
C PHE A 93 16.93 -10.07 20.22
N ARG A 94 17.91 -10.39 21.07
CA ARG A 94 19.34 -10.47 20.68
C ARG A 94 19.59 -11.53 19.63
N LEU A 95 18.93 -12.70 19.72
CA LEU A 95 19.00 -13.73 18.69
C LEU A 95 18.47 -13.23 17.36
N ARG A 96 17.35 -12.48 17.38
CA ARG A 96 16.77 -11.84 16.18
C ARG A 96 17.74 -10.85 15.55
N ILE A 97 18.33 -9.94 16.34
CA ILE A 97 19.31 -8.95 15.84
C ILE A 97 20.52 -9.67 15.25
N LYS A 98 21.14 -10.60 15.99
CA LYS A 98 22.31 -11.34 15.51
C LYS A 98 22.02 -12.15 14.25
N SER A 99 20.83 -12.75 14.15
CA SER A 99 20.38 -13.43 12.93
C SER A 99 20.23 -12.46 11.77
N GLY A 100 19.77 -11.22 12.02
CA GLY A 100 19.68 -10.15 11.03
C GLY A 100 21.06 -9.72 10.51
N GLU A 101 22.03 -9.47 11.42
CA GLU A 101 23.41 -9.14 11.06
C GLU A 101 24.08 -10.24 10.21
N ILE A 102 23.89 -11.50 10.59
CA ILE A 102 24.36 -12.65 9.81
C ILE A 102 23.69 -12.65 8.43
N THR A 103 22.40 -12.38 8.37
CA THR A 103 21.65 -12.36 7.11
C THR A 103 22.22 -11.30 6.17
N ASP A 104 22.49 -10.09 6.66
CA ASP A 104 23.08 -9.01 5.86
C ASP A 104 24.51 -9.36 5.40
N SER A 105 25.33 -9.95 6.29
CA SER A 105 26.70 -10.34 5.94
C SER A 105 26.76 -11.44 4.87
N VAL A 106 25.79 -12.38 4.88
CA VAL A 106 25.77 -13.54 3.97
C VAL A 106 25.12 -13.20 2.63
N PHE A 107 23.96 -12.53 2.69
CA PHE A 107 23.13 -12.32 1.49
C PHE A 107 23.29 -10.92 0.89
N GLY A 108 23.90 -9.98 1.62
CA GLY A 108 23.98 -8.56 1.27
C GLY A 108 22.73 -7.78 1.70
N GLU A 109 22.79 -6.46 1.65
CA GLU A 109 21.73 -5.59 2.18
C GLU A 109 20.37 -5.81 1.48
N THR A 110 20.36 -5.84 0.15
CA THR A 110 19.13 -5.94 -0.64
C THR A 110 18.45 -7.30 -0.47
N ASP A 111 19.17 -8.40 -0.72
CA ASP A 111 18.60 -9.75 -0.58
C ASP A 111 18.39 -10.11 0.89
N GLY A 112 19.31 -9.67 1.76
CA GLY A 112 19.23 -9.82 3.21
C GLY A 112 17.98 -9.19 3.80
N SER A 113 17.59 -8.00 3.35
CA SER A 113 16.37 -7.33 3.83
C SER A 113 15.10 -8.12 3.49
N VAL A 114 15.04 -8.72 2.29
CA VAL A 114 13.94 -9.61 1.90
C VAL A 114 13.89 -10.84 2.80
N ILE A 115 15.04 -11.46 3.07
CA ILE A 115 15.13 -12.65 3.92
C ILE A 115 14.80 -12.31 5.38
N LYS A 116 15.25 -11.15 5.89
CA LYS A 116 14.88 -10.66 7.24
C LYS A 116 13.37 -10.48 7.37
N ALA A 117 12.72 -9.92 6.36
CA ALA A 117 11.27 -9.80 6.34
C ALA A 117 10.56 -11.16 6.37
N MET A 118 11.05 -12.11 5.58
CA MET A 118 10.49 -13.45 5.47
C MET A 118 10.70 -14.32 6.73
N LEU A 119 11.88 -14.23 7.37
CA LEU A 119 12.24 -15.09 8.50
C LEU A 119 12.13 -14.41 9.85
N LEU A 120 12.48 -13.14 9.97
CA LEU A 120 12.55 -12.42 11.25
C LEU A 120 11.38 -11.44 11.42
N GLY A 121 10.55 -11.25 10.39
CA GLY A 121 9.45 -10.28 10.39
C GLY A 121 9.91 -8.83 10.38
N ASP A 122 11.19 -8.58 10.06
CA ASP A 122 11.75 -7.24 9.98
C ASP A 122 11.69 -6.71 8.54
N LYS A 123 10.87 -5.70 8.35
CA LYS A 123 10.63 -5.06 7.04
C LYS A 123 11.33 -3.72 6.89
N SER A 124 12.05 -3.26 7.91
CA SER A 124 12.63 -1.90 7.97
C SER A 124 13.68 -1.65 6.88
N GLY A 125 14.44 -2.68 6.53
CA GLY A 125 15.52 -2.57 5.54
C GLY A 125 15.12 -2.87 4.09
N ILE A 126 13.83 -3.15 3.81
CA ILE A 126 13.41 -3.43 2.42
C ILE A 126 13.41 -2.13 1.63
N ASP A 127 14.16 -2.11 0.52
CA ASP A 127 14.15 -0.97 -0.38
C ASP A 127 12.75 -0.76 -1.00
N ARG A 128 12.45 0.49 -1.34
CA ARG A 128 11.13 0.90 -1.83
C ARG A 128 10.79 0.23 -3.17
N ASP A 129 11.76 0.10 -4.05
CA ASP A 129 11.54 -0.43 -5.39
C ASP A 129 11.21 -1.92 -5.33
N THR A 130 11.93 -2.71 -4.53
CA THR A 130 11.62 -4.13 -4.27
C THR A 130 10.24 -4.28 -3.65
N LYS A 131 9.87 -3.43 -2.67
CA LYS A 131 8.55 -3.48 -2.05
C LYS A 131 7.44 -3.20 -3.06
N LYS A 132 7.57 -2.13 -3.87
CA LYS A 132 6.62 -1.77 -4.92
C LYS A 132 6.53 -2.83 -6.01
N LEU A 133 7.68 -3.32 -6.48
CA LEU A 133 7.76 -4.38 -7.49
C LEU A 133 6.95 -5.61 -7.05
N PHE A 134 7.08 -6.03 -5.80
CA PHE A 134 6.35 -7.18 -5.26
C PHE A 134 4.87 -6.89 -5.02
N GLN A 135 4.53 -5.65 -4.63
CA GLN A 135 3.13 -5.22 -4.48
C GLN A 135 2.40 -5.19 -5.82
N MET A 136 2.99 -4.57 -6.84
CA MET A 136 2.39 -4.45 -8.18
C MET A 136 2.17 -5.82 -8.84
N ASN A 137 3.00 -6.82 -8.51
CA ASN A 137 2.87 -8.19 -8.99
C ASN A 137 2.03 -9.11 -8.10
N GLY A 138 1.46 -8.60 -6.99
CA GLY A 138 0.60 -9.37 -6.07
C GLY A 138 1.33 -10.43 -5.26
N ILE A 139 2.65 -10.31 -5.11
CA ILE A 139 3.50 -11.24 -4.34
C ILE A 139 4.02 -10.65 -3.03
N ALA A 140 3.58 -9.44 -2.66
CA ALA A 140 3.99 -8.78 -1.41
C ALA A 140 3.73 -9.62 -0.14
N HIS A 141 2.83 -10.59 -0.21
CA HIS A 141 2.53 -11.51 0.89
C HIS A 141 3.73 -12.39 1.29
N ILE A 142 4.74 -12.58 0.41
CA ILE A 142 5.98 -13.29 0.75
C ILE A 142 6.90 -12.48 1.68
N LEU A 143 6.78 -11.15 1.68
CA LEU A 143 7.51 -10.24 2.58
C LEU A 143 6.93 -10.22 4.01
N ALA A 144 6.07 -11.15 4.32
CA ALA A 144 5.52 -11.33 5.65
C ALA A 144 5.65 -12.79 6.07
N ILE A 145 5.79 -13.03 7.36
CA ILE A 145 5.77 -14.40 7.88
C ILE A 145 4.38 -14.96 7.64
N SER A 146 4.30 -15.97 6.79
CA SER A 146 3.03 -16.57 6.37
C SER A 146 2.80 -17.94 7.05
N GLY A 147 1.58 -18.46 6.88
CA GLY A 147 1.24 -19.80 7.35
C GLY A 147 2.16 -20.90 6.76
N VAL A 148 2.66 -20.68 5.53
CA VAL A 148 3.60 -21.61 4.89
C VAL A 148 4.95 -21.65 5.64
N HIS A 149 5.47 -20.48 6.07
CA HIS A 149 6.70 -20.40 6.86
C HIS A 149 6.59 -21.18 8.16
N ILE A 150 5.54 -20.93 8.94
CA ILE A 150 5.29 -21.62 10.22
C ILE A 150 5.07 -23.11 10.01
N ALA A 151 4.34 -23.50 8.96
CA ALA A 151 4.10 -24.91 8.66
C ALA A 151 5.39 -25.64 8.26
N ILE A 152 6.24 -25.02 7.43
CA ILE A 152 7.53 -25.63 7.04
C ILE A 152 8.42 -25.80 8.26
N ILE A 153 8.65 -24.73 9.04
CA ILE A 153 9.51 -24.77 10.22
C ILE A 153 8.97 -25.80 11.21
N GLY A 154 7.71 -25.72 11.56
CA GLY A 154 7.12 -26.49 12.62
C GLY A 154 6.91 -27.95 12.28
N MET A 155 6.39 -28.27 11.08
CA MET A 155 6.18 -29.67 10.68
C MET A 155 7.48 -30.40 10.39
N THR A 156 8.49 -29.69 9.82
CA THR A 156 9.83 -30.26 9.64
C THR A 156 10.46 -30.56 10.99
N LEU A 157 10.42 -29.59 11.91
CA LEU A 157 10.95 -29.76 13.26
C LEU A 157 10.24 -30.91 13.99
N PHE A 158 8.92 -30.95 13.98
CA PHE A 158 8.12 -32.02 14.57
C PHE A 158 8.51 -33.38 13.98
N GLY A 159 8.67 -33.47 12.65
CA GLY A 159 9.06 -34.70 11.95
C GLY A 159 10.46 -35.18 12.32
N VAL A 160 11.44 -34.26 12.44
CA VAL A 160 12.81 -34.56 12.89
C VAL A 160 12.82 -35.01 14.34
N LEU A 161 12.20 -34.24 15.22
CA LEU A 161 12.12 -34.56 16.66
C LEU A 161 11.45 -35.93 16.90
N ARG A 162 10.40 -36.24 16.13
CA ARG A 162 9.73 -37.53 16.22
C ARG A 162 10.63 -38.70 15.83
N ARG A 163 11.49 -38.52 14.82
CA ARG A 163 12.48 -39.57 14.45
C ARG A 163 13.56 -39.76 15.51
N LEU A 164 13.95 -38.64 16.18
CA LEU A 164 14.99 -38.68 17.22
C LEU A 164 14.48 -39.21 18.56
N THR A 165 13.27 -38.82 18.97
CA THR A 165 12.71 -39.17 20.30
C THR A 165 11.86 -40.43 20.29
N GLY A 166 11.38 -40.86 19.12
CA GLY A 166 10.42 -41.97 19.00
C GLY A 166 9.03 -41.67 19.58
N SER A 167 8.81 -40.49 20.19
CA SER A 167 7.60 -40.15 20.91
C SER A 167 6.84 -38.97 20.23
N TYR A 168 5.57 -39.20 19.92
CA TYR A 168 4.67 -38.12 19.41
C TYR A 168 4.47 -37.02 20.42
N MET A 169 4.30 -37.36 21.71
CA MET A 169 4.04 -36.42 22.79
C MET A 169 5.25 -35.50 23.02
N ALA A 170 6.45 -36.08 23.23
CA ALA A 170 7.66 -35.33 23.47
C ALA A 170 8.00 -34.40 22.27
N SER A 171 7.93 -34.93 21.05
CA SER A 171 8.13 -34.14 19.82
C SER A 171 7.11 -33.03 19.66
N GLY A 172 5.85 -33.29 20.01
CA GLY A 172 4.79 -32.29 19.94
C GLY A 172 5.04 -31.13 20.90
N ILE A 173 5.35 -31.42 22.15
CA ILE A 173 5.67 -30.39 23.16
C ILE A 173 6.85 -29.55 22.71
N MET A 174 7.95 -30.20 22.30
CA MET A 174 9.16 -29.49 21.86
C MET A 174 8.89 -28.62 20.61
N ALA A 175 8.19 -29.13 19.62
CA ALA A 175 7.88 -28.38 18.39
C ALA A 175 6.97 -27.18 18.69
N ILE A 176 5.94 -27.34 19.53
CA ILE A 176 5.06 -26.24 19.95
C ILE A 176 5.86 -25.18 20.69
N SER A 177 6.72 -25.57 21.65
CA SER A 177 7.55 -24.63 22.40
C SER A 177 8.44 -23.78 21.49
N VAL A 178 9.14 -24.44 20.54
CA VAL A 178 10.02 -23.72 19.59
C VAL A 178 9.20 -22.74 18.71
N ILE A 179 8.02 -23.14 18.25
CA ILE A 179 7.18 -22.27 17.42
C ILE A 179 6.62 -21.07 18.20
N VAL A 180 6.24 -21.26 19.46
CA VAL A 180 5.82 -20.16 20.33
C VAL A 180 6.99 -19.20 20.55
N LEU A 181 8.18 -19.68 20.86
CA LEU A 181 9.39 -18.86 21.01
C LEU A 181 9.72 -18.11 19.70
N TYR A 182 9.60 -18.78 18.54
CA TYR A 182 9.80 -18.16 17.23
C TYR A 182 8.75 -17.06 16.99
N GLY A 183 7.49 -17.30 17.31
CA GLY A 183 6.44 -16.28 17.21
C GLY A 183 6.73 -15.05 18.06
N VAL A 184 7.17 -15.24 19.30
CA VAL A 184 7.59 -14.14 20.21
C VAL A 184 8.79 -13.41 19.61
N MET A 185 9.81 -14.11 19.13
CA MET A 185 10.98 -13.53 18.48
C MET A 185 10.63 -12.65 17.29
N THR A 186 9.63 -13.05 16.51
CA THR A 186 9.21 -12.35 15.27
C THR A 186 8.13 -11.29 15.47
N GLY A 187 7.72 -11.03 16.73
CA GLY A 187 6.81 -9.93 17.08
C GLY A 187 5.32 -10.28 17.01
N MET A 188 4.93 -11.56 16.96
CA MET A 188 3.53 -12.03 17.07
C MET A 188 2.56 -11.36 16.07
N ALA A 189 2.98 -11.16 14.82
CA ALA A 189 2.11 -10.61 13.79
C ALA A 189 0.84 -11.47 13.63
N SER A 190 -0.29 -10.87 13.26
CA SER A 190 -1.60 -11.54 13.12
C SER A 190 -1.55 -12.83 12.29
N SER A 191 -0.87 -12.79 11.14
CA SER A 191 -0.68 -13.97 10.28
C SER A 191 0.16 -15.07 10.95
N THR A 192 1.17 -14.68 11.75
CA THR A 192 2.02 -15.60 12.51
C THR A 192 1.21 -16.28 13.62
N VAL A 193 0.46 -15.51 14.41
CA VAL A 193 -0.38 -16.04 15.51
C VAL A 193 -1.40 -17.03 14.97
N ARG A 194 -2.10 -16.70 13.88
CA ARG A 194 -3.03 -17.63 13.25
C ARG A 194 -2.35 -18.94 12.86
N ALA A 195 -1.23 -18.86 12.15
CA ALA A 195 -0.50 -20.03 11.68
C ALA A 195 0.01 -20.89 12.85
N MET A 196 0.47 -20.25 13.93
CA MET A 196 0.88 -20.93 15.16
C MET A 196 -0.30 -21.71 15.79
N ILE A 197 -1.45 -21.06 15.96
CA ILE A 197 -2.64 -21.72 16.53
C ILE A 197 -3.06 -22.90 15.67
N MET A 198 -3.16 -22.73 14.35
CA MET A 198 -3.51 -23.82 13.43
C MET A 198 -2.50 -24.97 13.50
N MET A 199 -1.21 -24.65 13.61
CA MET A 199 -0.18 -25.66 13.75
C MET A 199 -0.24 -26.39 15.10
N VAL A 200 -0.45 -25.67 16.20
CA VAL A 200 -0.64 -26.29 17.52
C VAL A 200 -1.79 -27.29 17.48
N ILE A 201 -2.93 -26.90 16.88
CA ILE A 201 -4.09 -27.80 16.70
C ILE A 201 -3.70 -29.02 15.85
N SER A 202 -2.93 -28.80 14.79
CA SER A 202 -2.45 -29.88 13.90
C SER A 202 -1.56 -30.88 14.64
N VAL A 203 -0.61 -30.40 15.44
CA VAL A 203 0.30 -31.24 16.24
C VAL A 203 -0.48 -32.00 17.31
N ILE A 204 -1.39 -31.33 18.04
CA ILE A 204 -2.26 -31.99 19.04
C ILE A 204 -3.12 -33.07 18.38
N GLY A 205 -3.67 -32.80 17.20
CA GLY A 205 -4.42 -33.78 16.41
C GLY A 205 -3.58 -35.04 16.13
N GLN A 206 -2.37 -34.86 15.63
CA GLN A 206 -1.46 -35.97 15.33
C GLN A 206 -1.05 -36.77 16.60
N VAL A 207 -0.79 -36.07 17.70
CA VAL A 207 -0.49 -36.73 19.00
C VAL A 207 -1.67 -37.61 19.46
N LYS A 208 -2.92 -37.12 19.22
CA LYS A 208 -4.13 -37.87 19.54
C LYS A 208 -4.59 -38.87 18.46
N GLY A 209 -3.79 -39.07 17.41
CA GLY A 209 -4.15 -39.96 16.30
C GLY A 209 -5.33 -39.50 15.45
N ARG A 210 -5.64 -38.20 15.46
CA ARG A 210 -6.70 -37.59 14.65
C ARG A 210 -6.12 -36.75 13.52
N SER A 211 -6.78 -36.76 12.36
CA SER A 211 -6.47 -35.82 11.28
C SER A 211 -7.10 -34.46 11.59
N PRO A 212 -6.30 -33.38 11.69
CA PRO A 212 -6.87 -32.04 11.91
C PRO A 212 -7.61 -31.59 10.65
N ASP A 213 -8.81 -31.02 10.84
CA ASP A 213 -9.57 -30.36 9.79
C ASP A 213 -9.11 -28.90 9.66
N MET A 214 -8.85 -28.47 8.42
CA MET A 214 -8.34 -27.15 8.13
C MET A 214 -9.33 -26.04 8.48
N LEU A 215 -10.62 -26.25 8.21
CA LEU A 215 -11.67 -25.25 8.50
C LEU A 215 -11.88 -25.09 10.01
N THR A 216 -11.95 -26.23 10.75
CA THR A 216 -12.05 -26.21 12.20
C THR A 216 -10.84 -25.51 12.84
N SER A 217 -9.65 -25.80 12.35
CA SER A 217 -8.43 -25.17 12.85
C SER A 217 -8.41 -23.66 12.57
N ALA A 218 -8.83 -23.25 11.38
CA ALA A 218 -8.93 -21.82 11.02
C ALA A 218 -10.03 -21.11 11.84
N GLY A 219 -11.21 -21.71 11.96
CA GLY A 219 -12.30 -21.16 12.77
C GLY A 219 -11.91 -21.00 14.25
N THR A 220 -11.23 -22.00 14.82
CA THR A 220 -10.70 -21.89 16.20
C THR A 220 -9.68 -20.77 16.30
N ALA A 221 -8.76 -20.64 15.33
CA ALA A 221 -7.77 -19.58 15.33
C ALA A 221 -8.40 -18.18 15.20
N SER A 222 -9.46 -18.02 14.39
CA SER A 222 -10.16 -16.74 14.27
C SER A 222 -10.87 -16.33 15.55
N VAL A 223 -11.55 -17.27 16.21
CA VAL A 223 -12.23 -17.01 17.49
C VAL A 223 -11.23 -16.63 18.58
N ILE A 224 -10.12 -17.37 18.72
CA ILE A 224 -9.09 -17.06 19.72
C ILE A 224 -8.50 -15.66 19.47
N GLN A 225 -8.17 -15.30 18.23
CA GLN A 225 -7.62 -13.99 17.92
C GLN A 225 -8.64 -12.87 18.19
N ALA A 226 -9.89 -13.04 17.79
CA ALA A 226 -10.96 -12.07 18.04
C ALA A 226 -11.28 -11.89 19.53
N LEU A 227 -11.11 -12.92 20.36
CA LEU A 227 -11.27 -12.81 21.81
C LEU A 227 -10.11 -12.07 22.47
N ILE A 228 -8.88 -12.20 21.92
CA ILE A 228 -7.69 -11.47 22.42
C ILE A 228 -7.74 -10.01 22.00
N ASP A 229 -8.10 -9.76 20.76
CA ASP A 229 -8.14 -8.43 20.14
C ASP A 229 -9.35 -8.36 19.18
N PRO A 230 -10.50 -7.82 19.62
CA PRO A 230 -11.69 -7.71 18.76
C PRO A 230 -11.49 -6.85 17.51
N GLY A 231 -10.62 -5.84 17.56
CA GLY A 231 -10.30 -4.96 16.43
C GLY A 231 -9.60 -5.68 15.29
N ILE A 232 -8.99 -6.84 15.55
CA ILE A 232 -8.23 -7.60 14.54
C ILE A 232 -9.09 -8.05 13.34
N ILE A 233 -10.42 -8.16 13.54
CA ILE A 233 -11.36 -8.54 12.47
C ILE A 233 -11.35 -7.51 11.32
N LEU A 234 -11.05 -6.25 11.63
CA LEU A 234 -10.94 -5.15 10.66
C LEU A 234 -9.54 -5.04 10.04
N ASP A 235 -8.54 -5.77 10.56
CA ASP A 235 -7.19 -5.77 10.01
C ASP A 235 -7.15 -6.46 8.63
N ALA A 236 -6.62 -5.77 7.63
CA ALA A 236 -6.51 -6.27 6.26
C ALA A 236 -5.70 -7.59 6.18
N GLY A 237 -4.63 -7.70 6.99
CA GLY A 237 -3.81 -8.90 7.06
C GLY A 237 -4.58 -10.10 7.61
N PHE A 238 -5.43 -9.88 8.61
CA PHE A 238 -6.34 -10.90 9.14
C PHE A 238 -7.32 -11.35 8.04
N GLN A 239 -8.05 -10.42 7.43
CA GLN A 239 -9.07 -10.71 6.43
C GLN A 239 -8.50 -11.45 5.22
N LEU A 240 -7.43 -10.93 4.60
CA LEU A 240 -6.77 -11.55 3.45
C LEU A 240 -6.25 -12.95 3.78
N SER A 241 -5.73 -13.12 4.97
CA SER A 241 -5.15 -14.38 5.40
C SER A 241 -6.21 -15.47 5.63
N PHE A 242 -7.34 -15.12 6.27
CA PHE A 242 -8.46 -16.07 6.43
C PHE A 242 -9.18 -16.33 5.11
N ALA A 243 -9.35 -15.32 4.26
CA ALA A 243 -9.89 -15.49 2.91
C ALA A 243 -9.06 -16.49 2.08
N ALA A 244 -7.72 -16.43 2.17
CA ALA A 244 -6.85 -17.39 1.49
C ALA A 244 -7.05 -18.82 2.01
N VAL A 245 -7.15 -19.02 3.33
CA VAL A 245 -7.41 -20.34 3.92
C VAL A 245 -8.79 -20.86 3.51
N LEU A 246 -9.83 -20.03 3.57
CA LEU A 246 -11.18 -20.39 3.11
C LEU A 246 -11.18 -20.71 1.61
N GLY A 247 -10.44 -19.93 0.80
CA GLY A 247 -10.27 -20.15 -0.63
C GLY A 247 -9.65 -21.53 -0.94
N MET A 248 -8.66 -21.95 -0.17
CA MET A 248 -8.08 -23.30 -0.29
C MET A 248 -9.05 -24.40 0.16
N ALA A 249 -9.66 -24.20 1.32
CA ALA A 249 -10.43 -25.27 1.98
C ALA A 249 -11.79 -25.52 1.34
N VAL A 250 -12.44 -24.50 0.78
CA VAL A 250 -13.82 -24.62 0.22
C VAL A 250 -13.78 -24.62 -1.31
N PRO A 251 -13.61 -23.49 -2.04
CA PRO A 251 -13.63 -23.53 -3.49
C PRO A 251 -12.47 -24.36 -4.08
N GLY A 252 -11.27 -24.28 -3.50
CA GLY A 252 -10.11 -25.03 -3.99
C GLY A 252 -10.31 -26.55 -3.87
N ALA A 253 -10.80 -27.03 -2.73
CA ALA A 253 -11.08 -28.46 -2.54
C ALA A 253 -12.19 -28.94 -3.48
N LEU A 254 -13.23 -28.11 -3.71
CA LEU A 254 -14.30 -28.42 -4.63
C LEU A 254 -13.83 -28.44 -6.09
N MET A 255 -13.11 -27.42 -6.52
CA MET A 255 -12.57 -27.31 -7.88
C MET A 255 -11.63 -28.48 -8.21
N LYS A 256 -10.77 -28.89 -7.28
CA LYS A 256 -9.93 -30.11 -7.45
C LYS A 256 -10.75 -31.38 -7.64
N LYS A 257 -11.91 -31.49 -6.95
CA LYS A 257 -12.79 -32.66 -7.15
C LYS A 257 -13.55 -32.62 -8.49
N LEU A 258 -13.83 -31.42 -8.98
CA LEU A 258 -14.53 -31.24 -10.27
C LEU A 258 -13.59 -31.34 -11.48
N ILE A 259 -12.31 -30.95 -11.29
CA ILE A 259 -11.28 -30.99 -12.31
C ILE A 259 -10.18 -31.98 -11.85
N PRO A 260 -10.49 -33.31 -11.83
CA PRO A 260 -9.51 -34.30 -11.42
C PRO A 260 -8.37 -34.33 -12.43
N THR A 261 -7.17 -33.98 -12.02
CA THR A 261 -5.98 -34.01 -12.87
C THR A 261 -4.81 -34.62 -12.12
N LYS A 262 -3.99 -35.40 -12.85
CA LYS A 262 -2.71 -35.89 -12.35
C LYS A 262 -1.59 -34.87 -12.57
N ASN A 263 -1.82 -33.86 -13.40
CA ASN A 263 -0.85 -32.82 -13.68
C ASN A 263 -0.78 -31.85 -12.48
N LYS A 264 0.37 -31.82 -11.81
CA LYS A 264 0.63 -30.98 -10.64
C LYS A 264 0.50 -29.49 -10.96
N VAL A 265 0.94 -29.06 -12.14
CA VAL A 265 0.85 -27.65 -12.58
C VAL A 265 -0.60 -27.21 -12.66
N VAL A 266 -1.45 -27.98 -13.35
CA VAL A 266 -2.90 -27.68 -13.46
C VAL A 266 -3.56 -27.70 -12.09
N SER A 267 -3.22 -28.65 -11.22
CA SER A 267 -3.75 -28.70 -9.85
C SER A 267 -3.36 -27.48 -9.02
N THR A 268 -2.14 -26.96 -9.19
CA THR A 268 -1.67 -25.75 -8.50
C THR A 268 -2.34 -24.50 -9.06
N LEU A 269 -2.49 -24.39 -10.39
CA LEU A 269 -3.22 -23.28 -11.00
C LEU A 269 -4.68 -23.21 -10.54
N VAL A 270 -5.37 -24.36 -10.47
CA VAL A 270 -6.74 -24.44 -9.94
C VAL A 270 -6.80 -23.97 -8.49
N MET A 271 -5.82 -24.30 -7.66
CA MET A 271 -5.74 -23.84 -6.29
C MET A 271 -5.44 -22.34 -6.19
N ASN A 272 -4.48 -21.84 -6.98
CA ASN A 272 -4.18 -20.41 -7.03
C ASN A 272 -5.40 -19.60 -7.47
N LEU A 273 -6.14 -20.07 -8.48
CA LEU A 273 -7.38 -19.43 -8.93
C LEU A 273 -8.42 -19.38 -7.81
N ALA A 274 -8.61 -20.45 -7.07
CA ALA A 274 -9.55 -20.51 -5.95
C ALA A 274 -9.17 -19.53 -4.82
N ILE A 275 -7.88 -19.42 -4.50
CA ILE A 275 -7.36 -18.46 -3.52
C ILE A 275 -7.59 -17.04 -4.04
N THR A 276 -7.25 -16.77 -5.30
CA THR A 276 -7.41 -15.44 -5.91
C THR A 276 -8.88 -15.01 -5.96
N LEU A 277 -9.82 -15.91 -6.26
CA LEU A 277 -11.24 -15.62 -6.18
C LEU A 277 -11.71 -15.27 -4.77
N ALA A 278 -11.14 -15.91 -3.75
CA ALA A 278 -11.48 -15.63 -2.37
C ALA A 278 -10.83 -14.35 -1.82
N THR A 279 -9.61 -14.00 -2.27
CA THR A 279 -8.87 -12.84 -1.78
C THR A 279 -9.02 -11.61 -2.66
N GLY A 280 -9.34 -11.78 -3.94
CA GLY A 280 -9.37 -10.72 -4.95
C GLY A 280 -10.23 -9.52 -4.58
N PRO A 281 -11.50 -9.69 -4.14
CA PRO A 281 -12.33 -8.56 -3.74
C PRO A 281 -11.72 -7.74 -2.59
N LEU A 282 -11.07 -8.41 -1.62
CA LEU A 282 -10.38 -7.71 -0.53
C LEU A 282 -9.11 -7.01 -1.01
N VAL A 283 -8.37 -7.62 -1.96
CA VAL A 283 -7.20 -6.97 -2.57
C VAL A 283 -7.62 -5.68 -3.28
N ILE A 284 -8.68 -5.73 -4.06
CA ILE A 284 -9.25 -4.56 -4.74
C ILE A 284 -9.69 -3.49 -3.72
N PHE A 285 -10.36 -3.90 -2.65
CA PHE A 285 -10.85 -2.98 -1.62
C PHE A 285 -9.74 -2.21 -0.92
N TYR A 286 -8.64 -2.93 -0.54
CA TYR A 286 -7.55 -2.33 0.23
C TYR A 286 -6.47 -1.65 -0.63
N TYR A 287 -6.31 -2.08 -1.89
CA TYR A 287 -5.21 -1.60 -2.73
C TYR A 287 -5.66 -0.93 -4.03
N TYR A 288 -6.97 -0.89 -4.30
CA TYR A 288 -7.59 -0.26 -5.47
C TYR A 288 -7.09 -0.77 -6.82
N GLN A 289 -6.40 -1.93 -6.80
CA GLN A 289 -5.79 -2.53 -7.99
C GLN A 289 -5.80 -4.05 -7.90
N PHE A 290 -5.79 -4.70 -9.06
CA PHE A 290 -5.74 -6.15 -9.16
C PHE A 290 -4.57 -6.59 -10.05
N PRO A 291 -3.57 -7.32 -9.51
CA PRO A 291 -2.42 -7.84 -10.25
C PRO A 291 -2.81 -9.08 -11.06
N LEU A 292 -3.08 -8.91 -12.36
CA LEU A 292 -3.64 -9.96 -13.21
C LEU A 292 -2.74 -11.21 -13.30
N TYR A 293 -1.42 -11.02 -13.43
CA TYR A 293 -0.47 -12.11 -13.61
C TYR A 293 -0.04 -12.81 -12.33
N SER A 294 -0.51 -12.36 -11.17
CA SER A 294 -0.16 -12.95 -9.87
C SER A 294 -0.47 -14.45 -9.78
N ILE A 295 -1.53 -14.92 -10.44
CA ILE A 295 -1.91 -16.34 -10.48
C ILE A 295 -0.80 -17.20 -11.08
N PHE A 296 -0.17 -16.72 -12.16
CA PHE A 296 0.92 -17.42 -12.85
C PHE A 296 2.25 -17.26 -12.10
N LEU A 297 2.53 -16.07 -11.59
CA LEU A 297 3.75 -15.82 -10.81
C LEU A 297 3.78 -16.69 -9.55
N ASN A 298 2.67 -16.81 -8.84
CA ASN A 298 2.56 -17.64 -7.65
C ASN A 298 2.75 -19.13 -7.93
N LEU A 299 2.55 -19.60 -9.15
CA LEU A 299 2.83 -20.98 -9.54
C LEU A 299 4.32 -21.33 -9.36
N LEU A 300 5.22 -20.39 -9.68
CA LEU A 300 6.66 -20.57 -9.56
C LEU A 300 7.20 -20.08 -8.21
N ILE A 301 6.72 -18.93 -7.75
CA ILE A 301 7.22 -18.24 -6.57
C ILE A 301 6.95 -19.02 -5.29
N VAL A 302 5.70 -19.47 -5.08
CA VAL A 302 5.31 -20.12 -3.81
C VAL A 302 6.09 -21.41 -3.51
N PRO A 303 6.34 -22.34 -4.46
CA PRO A 303 7.19 -23.50 -4.19
C PRO A 303 8.65 -23.13 -3.84
N LEU A 304 9.20 -22.12 -4.50
CA LEU A 304 10.59 -21.69 -4.28
C LEU A 304 10.79 -20.93 -2.96
N VAL A 305 9.74 -20.32 -2.40
CA VAL A 305 9.76 -19.74 -1.04
C VAL A 305 10.21 -20.79 -0.02
N SER A 306 9.76 -22.04 -0.16
CA SER A 306 10.14 -23.14 0.75
C SER A 306 11.64 -23.41 0.73
N VAL A 307 12.27 -23.29 -0.44
CA VAL A 307 13.71 -23.44 -0.61
C VAL A 307 14.46 -22.27 0.04
N ILE A 308 14.01 -21.05 -0.21
CA ILE A 308 14.59 -19.84 0.41
C ILE A 308 14.58 -20.00 1.94
N ILE A 309 13.42 -20.31 2.53
CA ILE A 309 13.27 -20.46 3.98
C ILE A 309 14.21 -21.52 4.52
N PHE A 310 14.18 -22.71 3.94
CA PHE A 310 14.97 -23.84 4.44
C PHE A 310 16.47 -23.58 4.36
N VAL A 311 16.96 -23.12 3.21
CA VAL A 311 18.39 -22.86 3.01
C VAL A 311 18.85 -21.70 3.90
N SER A 312 18.08 -20.61 3.98
CA SER A 312 18.45 -19.48 4.83
C SER A 312 18.49 -19.85 6.31
N ILE A 313 17.54 -20.65 6.81
CA ILE A 313 17.58 -21.14 8.21
C ILE A 313 18.82 -21.99 8.44
N VAL A 314 19.16 -22.90 7.52
CA VAL A 314 20.34 -23.78 7.66
C VAL A 314 21.63 -22.94 7.67
N VAL A 315 21.76 -21.96 6.77
CA VAL A 315 22.94 -21.10 6.70
C VAL A 315 23.06 -20.22 7.97
N ILE A 316 21.98 -19.57 8.39
CA ILE A 316 21.98 -18.73 9.61
C ILE A 316 22.30 -19.59 10.84
N ALA A 317 21.70 -20.77 10.98
CA ALA A 317 21.97 -21.68 12.08
C ALA A 317 23.43 -22.17 12.09
N ALA A 318 23.97 -22.50 10.94
CA ALA A 318 25.38 -22.90 10.81
C ALA A 318 26.33 -21.77 11.23
N MET A 319 26.05 -20.53 10.83
CA MET A 319 26.84 -19.35 11.22
C MET A 319 26.72 -19.03 12.71
N LEU A 320 25.56 -19.28 13.34
CA LEU A 320 25.35 -19.11 14.78
C LEU A 320 26.09 -20.18 15.60
N ILE A 321 26.13 -21.43 15.12
CA ILE A 321 26.71 -22.57 15.83
C ILE A 321 28.24 -22.64 15.62
N PHE A 322 28.71 -22.34 14.39
CA PHE A 322 30.10 -22.50 13.99
C PHE A 322 30.72 -21.16 13.51
N PRO A 323 30.64 -20.07 14.27
CA PRO A 323 31.10 -18.75 13.78
C PRO A 323 32.59 -18.75 13.42
N GLY A 324 33.46 -19.42 14.21
CA GLY A 324 34.90 -19.43 13.99
C GLY A 324 35.36 -20.20 12.75
N ILE A 325 34.51 -21.08 12.20
CA ILE A 325 34.85 -21.88 10.99
C ILE A 325 34.36 -21.16 9.74
N LEU A 326 33.21 -20.47 9.82
CA LEU A 326 32.51 -19.92 8.65
C LEU A 326 32.82 -18.44 8.42
N GLN A 327 33.11 -17.63 9.45
CA GLN A 327 33.44 -16.20 9.31
C GLN A 327 34.72 -15.91 8.50
N GLY A 328 35.61 -16.92 8.34
CA GLY A 328 36.81 -16.82 7.49
C GLY A 328 36.70 -17.56 6.15
N ASN A 329 35.60 -18.22 5.85
CA ASN A 329 35.44 -19.05 4.65
C ASN A 329 34.33 -18.50 3.73
N GLU A 330 34.63 -17.39 3.05
CA GLU A 330 33.71 -16.71 2.13
C GLU A 330 33.18 -17.66 1.03
N MET A 331 34.01 -18.62 0.59
CA MET A 331 33.63 -19.58 -0.43
C MET A 331 32.50 -20.50 0.08
N ALA A 332 32.65 -21.06 1.27
CA ALA A 332 31.62 -21.97 1.84
C ALA A 332 30.30 -21.25 2.09
N VAL A 333 30.37 -20.01 2.62
CA VAL A 333 29.22 -19.14 2.85
C VAL A 333 28.56 -18.76 1.52
N GLY A 334 29.35 -18.40 0.51
CA GLY A 334 28.88 -18.06 -0.83
C GLY A 334 28.16 -19.22 -1.52
N ILE A 335 28.70 -20.45 -1.43
CA ILE A 335 28.05 -21.66 -1.96
C ILE A 335 26.69 -21.89 -1.27
N GLY A 336 26.61 -21.73 0.06
CA GLY A 336 25.38 -21.89 0.81
C GLY A 336 24.33 -20.83 0.48
N ALA A 337 24.76 -19.59 0.23
CA ALA A 337 23.88 -18.46 -0.10
C ALA A 337 23.42 -18.46 -1.57
N PHE A 338 24.20 -19.05 -2.48
CA PHE A 338 23.96 -19.00 -3.93
C PHE A 338 22.54 -19.39 -4.36
N PRO A 339 21.95 -20.51 -3.90
CA PRO A 339 20.61 -20.89 -4.31
C PRO A 339 19.55 -19.83 -3.96
N VAL A 340 19.69 -19.17 -2.81
CA VAL A 340 18.76 -18.16 -2.35
C VAL A 340 18.89 -16.89 -3.19
N LYS A 341 20.12 -16.40 -3.41
CA LYS A 341 20.41 -15.24 -4.26
C LYS A 341 19.89 -15.45 -5.69
N LEU A 342 20.11 -16.65 -6.24
CA LEU A 342 19.62 -17.00 -7.58
C LEU A 342 18.08 -16.96 -7.64
N ILE A 343 17.39 -17.54 -6.65
CA ILE A 343 15.92 -17.52 -6.62
C ILE A 343 15.39 -16.10 -6.49
N LEU A 344 15.98 -15.25 -5.64
CA LEU A 344 15.57 -13.84 -5.49
C LEU A 344 15.83 -13.05 -6.78
N ALA A 345 16.94 -13.29 -7.46
CA ALA A 345 17.20 -12.69 -8.77
C ALA A 345 16.15 -13.12 -9.81
N ILE A 346 15.78 -14.41 -9.84
CA ILE A 346 14.70 -14.91 -10.70
C ILE A 346 13.37 -14.22 -10.36
N TYR A 347 13.06 -14.01 -9.08
CA TYR A 347 11.82 -13.32 -8.67
C TYR A 347 11.78 -11.88 -9.20
N ARG A 348 12.86 -11.12 -9.02
CA ARG A 348 12.95 -9.75 -9.55
C ARG A 348 12.76 -9.73 -11.05
N GLN A 349 13.50 -10.58 -11.79
CA GLN A 349 13.41 -10.63 -13.25
C GLN A 349 12.01 -11.01 -13.76
N LEU A 350 11.34 -11.96 -13.11
CA LEU A 350 9.98 -12.36 -13.46
C LEU A 350 8.98 -11.23 -13.20
N CYS A 351 9.12 -10.53 -12.08
CA CYS A 351 8.28 -9.39 -11.77
C CYS A 351 8.46 -8.24 -12.77
N GLU A 352 9.72 -7.91 -13.11
CA GLU A 352 10.03 -6.91 -14.12
C GLU A 352 9.46 -7.28 -15.51
N TRP A 353 9.55 -8.56 -15.89
CA TRP A 353 8.94 -9.02 -17.13
C TRP A 353 7.41 -8.94 -17.09
N ALA A 354 6.81 -9.34 -15.99
CA ALA A 354 5.35 -9.25 -15.83
C ALA A 354 4.84 -7.82 -15.93
N MET A 355 5.59 -6.84 -15.42
CA MET A 355 5.24 -5.41 -15.52
C MET A 355 5.34 -4.85 -16.95
N LYS A 356 6.09 -5.51 -17.85
CA LYS A 356 6.13 -5.13 -19.28
C LYS A 356 4.94 -5.67 -20.08
N LEU A 357 4.17 -6.57 -19.49
CA LEU A 357 2.98 -7.13 -20.16
C LEU A 357 1.80 -6.15 -20.08
N PRO A 358 0.92 -6.11 -21.07
CA PRO A 358 -0.28 -5.28 -21.02
C PRO A 358 -1.17 -5.70 -19.85
N PHE A 359 -1.83 -4.72 -19.22
CA PHE A 359 -2.75 -4.98 -18.09
C PHE A 359 -2.12 -5.74 -16.91
N TYR A 360 -0.82 -5.57 -16.65
CA TYR A 360 -0.13 -6.23 -15.54
C TYR A 360 -0.78 -5.93 -14.18
N SER A 361 -1.33 -4.75 -14.03
CA SER A 361 -2.15 -4.33 -12.90
C SER A 361 -3.36 -3.57 -13.43
N ILE A 362 -4.54 -4.00 -13.01
CA ILE A 362 -5.80 -3.33 -13.35
C ILE A 362 -6.15 -2.43 -12.17
N ASN A 363 -6.14 -1.12 -12.40
CA ASN A 363 -6.66 -0.18 -11.41
C ASN A 363 -8.18 -0.17 -11.47
N THR A 364 -8.82 -0.53 -10.37
CA THR A 364 -10.28 -0.67 -10.26
C THR A 364 -10.94 0.54 -9.60
N GLY A 365 -10.12 1.39 -8.96
CA GLY A 365 -10.65 2.39 -8.05
C GLY A 365 -11.25 1.77 -6.77
N HIS A 366 -11.85 2.63 -5.96
CA HIS A 366 -12.55 2.22 -4.75
C HIS A 366 -13.81 1.43 -5.06
N VAL A 367 -13.94 0.29 -4.43
CA VAL A 367 -15.11 -0.61 -4.55
C VAL A 367 -15.91 -0.56 -3.27
N SER A 368 -17.23 -0.37 -3.37
CA SER A 368 -18.08 -0.32 -2.19
C SER A 368 -18.15 -1.68 -1.47
N VAL A 369 -18.32 -1.65 -0.14
CA VAL A 369 -18.53 -2.87 0.67
C VAL A 369 -19.72 -3.69 0.15
N MET A 370 -20.76 -3.01 -0.35
CA MET A 370 -21.94 -3.68 -0.92
C MET A 370 -21.58 -4.56 -2.12
N MET A 371 -20.68 -4.09 -3.01
CA MET A 371 -20.22 -4.87 -4.16
C MET A 371 -19.44 -6.11 -3.71
N ILE A 372 -18.61 -5.99 -2.67
CA ILE A 372 -17.89 -7.13 -2.10
C ILE A 372 -18.86 -8.17 -1.55
N VAL A 373 -19.90 -7.74 -0.82
CA VAL A 373 -20.94 -8.62 -0.29
C VAL A 373 -21.67 -9.34 -1.43
N VAL A 374 -22.09 -8.61 -2.47
CA VAL A 374 -22.74 -9.19 -3.66
C VAL A 374 -21.85 -10.22 -4.33
N PHE A 375 -20.55 -9.91 -4.50
CA PHE A 375 -19.59 -10.86 -5.08
C PHE A 375 -19.51 -12.16 -4.26
N TYR A 376 -19.35 -12.06 -2.93
CA TYR A 376 -19.25 -13.25 -2.08
C TYR A 376 -20.58 -14.04 -2.04
N MET A 377 -21.73 -13.38 -2.06
CA MET A 377 -23.03 -14.03 -2.16
C MET A 377 -23.16 -14.80 -3.49
N ALA A 378 -22.75 -14.19 -4.61
CA ALA A 378 -22.72 -14.85 -5.91
C ALA A 378 -21.76 -16.05 -5.91
N MET A 379 -20.57 -15.90 -5.33
CA MET A 379 -19.60 -16.99 -5.18
C MET A 379 -20.18 -18.16 -4.37
N VAL A 380 -20.85 -17.89 -3.26
CA VAL A 380 -21.53 -18.92 -2.46
C VAL A 380 -22.62 -19.61 -3.27
N GLY A 381 -23.43 -18.86 -4.01
CA GLY A 381 -24.44 -19.41 -4.93
C GLY A 381 -23.83 -20.36 -5.96
N VAL A 382 -22.72 -19.95 -6.58
CA VAL A 382 -21.96 -20.80 -7.51
C VAL A 382 -21.44 -22.07 -6.84
N LEU A 383 -20.88 -21.97 -5.63
CA LEU A 383 -20.40 -23.13 -4.88
C LEU A 383 -21.53 -24.12 -4.58
N ILE A 384 -22.72 -23.64 -4.21
CA ILE A 384 -23.91 -24.48 -4.01
C ILE A 384 -24.30 -25.21 -5.30
N LEU A 385 -24.32 -24.50 -6.44
CA LEU A 385 -24.60 -25.08 -7.74
C LEU A 385 -23.58 -26.14 -8.13
N LEU A 386 -22.28 -25.88 -7.88
CA LEU A 386 -21.20 -26.84 -8.12
C LEU A 386 -21.31 -28.10 -7.24
N VAL A 387 -21.72 -27.94 -5.97
CA VAL A 387 -21.98 -29.09 -5.08
C VAL A 387 -23.14 -29.93 -5.61
N ARG A 388 -24.25 -29.28 -6.04
CA ARG A 388 -25.39 -29.98 -6.66
C ARG A 388 -25.01 -30.65 -7.96
N ALA A 389 -24.19 -29.99 -8.79
CA ALA A 389 -23.70 -30.55 -10.05
C ALA A 389 -22.82 -31.81 -9.85
N LYS A 390 -22.11 -31.91 -8.71
CA LYS A 390 -21.31 -33.09 -8.36
C LYS A 390 -22.17 -34.33 -8.13
N SER A 391 -23.39 -34.18 -7.64
CA SER A 391 -24.34 -35.29 -7.41
C SER A 391 -25.08 -35.74 -8.67
N ALA A 392 -24.86 -35.07 -9.83
CA ALA A 392 -25.47 -35.47 -11.10
C ALA A 392 -24.75 -36.66 -11.73
N ASP A 393 -25.50 -37.69 -12.10
CA ASP A 393 -24.95 -38.93 -12.68
C ASP A 393 -24.37 -38.77 -14.09
N CYS A 394 -24.66 -37.67 -14.77
CA CYS A 394 -24.20 -37.38 -16.13
C CYS A 394 -23.01 -36.43 -16.14
N ALA A 395 -21.82 -36.91 -16.51
CA ALA A 395 -20.60 -36.12 -16.63
C ALA A 395 -20.73 -34.91 -17.59
N ARG A 396 -21.61 -34.99 -18.59
CA ARG A 396 -21.90 -33.94 -19.57
C ARG A 396 -22.67 -32.78 -18.93
N VAL A 397 -23.66 -33.08 -18.08
CA VAL A 397 -24.42 -32.09 -17.33
C VAL A 397 -23.51 -31.37 -16.34
N ARG A 398 -22.69 -32.13 -15.62
CA ARG A 398 -21.69 -31.58 -14.70
C ARG A 398 -20.73 -30.61 -15.37
N ARG A 399 -20.17 -30.98 -16.53
CA ARG A 399 -19.25 -30.09 -17.31
C ARG A 399 -19.95 -28.80 -17.75
N ARG A 400 -21.20 -28.89 -18.25
CA ARG A 400 -22.00 -27.71 -18.65
C ARG A 400 -22.28 -26.79 -17.47
N MET A 401 -22.62 -27.34 -16.30
CA MET A 401 -22.84 -26.53 -15.08
C MET A 401 -21.55 -25.85 -14.60
N VAL A 402 -20.41 -26.53 -14.65
CA VAL A 402 -19.11 -25.92 -14.31
C VAL A 402 -18.78 -24.75 -15.26
N CYS A 403 -18.98 -24.93 -16.57
CA CYS A 403 -18.78 -23.87 -17.56
C CYS A 403 -19.76 -22.71 -17.34
N LEU A 404 -21.03 -22.99 -17.03
CA LEU A 404 -22.02 -21.96 -16.74
C LEU A 404 -21.64 -21.16 -15.50
N CYS A 405 -21.23 -21.83 -14.42
CA CYS A 405 -20.78 -21.16 -13.20
C CYS A 405 -19.54 -20.30 -13.43
N ALA A 406 -18.57 -20.80 -14.20
CA ALA A 406 -17.38 -20.02 -14.58
C ALA A 406 -17.76 -18.79 -15.42
N ALA A 407 -18.70 -18.94 -16.35
CA ALA A 407 -19.21 -17.82 -17.14
C ALA A 407 -19.96 -16.80 -16.28
N VAL A 408 -20.78 -17.24 -15.32
CA VAL A 408 -21.48 -16.35 -14.38
C VAL A 408 -20.49 -15.59 -13.51
N ILE A 409 -19.45 -16.25 -12.98
CA ILE A 409 -18.41 -15.58 -12.21
C ILE A 409 -17.68 -14.55 -13.06
N MET A 410 -17.29 -14.93 -14.29
CA MET A 410 -16.60 -14.03 -15.21
C MET A 410 -17.47 -12.82 -15.57
N THR A 411 -18.76 -13.04 -15.84
CA THR A 411 -19.72 -11.96 -16.10
C THR A 411 -19.87 -11.04 -14.88
N LEU A 412 -20.00 -11.61 -13.68
CA LEU A 412 -20.06 -10.82 -12.44
C LEU A 412 -18.78 -10.01 -12.21
N CYS A 413 -17.62 -10.60 -12.44
CA CYS A 413 -16.34 -9.86 -12.38
C CYS A 413 -16.29 -8.73 -13.40
N CYS A 414 -16.74 -8.97 -14.64
CA CYS A 414 -16.82 -7.93 -15.67
C CYS A 414 -17.82 -6.84 -15.32
N VAL A 415 -19.01 -7.21 -14.83
CA VAL A 415 -20.03 -6.24 -14.38
C VAL A 415 -19.53 -5.42 -13.18
N CYS A 416 -18.91 -6.06 -12.21
CA CYS A 416 -18.29 -5.34 -11.09
C CYS A 416 -17.18 -4.39 -11.57
N TYR A 417 -16.38 -4.83 -12.53
CA TYR A 417 -15.36 -3.99 -13.16
C TYR A 417 -15.99 -2.82 -13.92
N GLU A 418 -16.98 -3.07 -14.77
CA GLU A 418 -17.66 -2.00 -15.52
C GLU A 418 -18.39 -1.03 -14.60
N VAL A 419 -19.08 -1.51 -13.57
CA VAL A 419 -19.78 -0.64 -12.61
C VAL A 419 -18.78 0.16 -11.76
N ALA A 420 -17.65 -0.44 -11.37
CA ALA A 420 -16.60 0.26 -10.64
C ALA A 420 -15.82 1.25 -11.53
N SER A 421 -15.62 0.93 -12.81
CA SER A 421 -14.98 1.82 -13.78
C SER A 421 -15.93 2.87 -14.37
N PHE A 422 -17.24 2.65 -14.26
CA PHE A 422 -18.28 3.50 -14.82
C PHE A 422 -18.76 4.55 -13.80
N ASP A 423 -17.83 5.29 -13.24
CA ASP A 423 -18.18 6.51 -12.53
C ASP A 423 -18.53 7.58 -13.57
N ARG A 424 -19.83 7.75 -13.82
CA ARG A 424 -20.37 8.71 -14.80
C ARG A 424 -20.41 10.14 -14.28
N GLU A 425 -19.99 10.34 -13.04
CA GLU A 425 -20.01 11.67 -12.43
C GLU A 425 -18.75 12.45 -12.83
N PHE A 426 -18.97 13.68 -13.23
CA PHE A 426 -17.89 14.64 -13.34
C PHE A 426 -17.47 15.02 -11.92
N ARG A 427 -16.17 14.96 -11.64
CA ARG A 427 -15.60 15.30 -10.33
C ARG A 427 -14.37 16.16 -10.47
N VAL A 428 -14.29 17.18 -9.64
CA VAL A 428 -13.07 17.94 -9.39
C VAL A 428 -12.70 17.70 -7.94
N VAL A 429 -11.51 17.13 -7.72
CA VAL A 429 -11.00 16.75 -6.41
C VAL A 429 -9.79 17.62 -6.09
N PHE A 430 -9.91 18.48 -5.11
CA PHE A 430 -8.80 19.23 -4.54
C PHE A 430 -8.17 18.36 -3.47
N MET A 431 -6.91 17.95 -3.69
CA MET A 431 -6.18 17.11 -2.76
C MET A 431 -5.57 17.95 -1.65
N ASP A 432 -5.67 17.49 -0.42
CA ASP A 432 -4.87 18.04 0.66
C ASP A 432 -3.42 17.55 0.49
N VAL A 433 -2.59 18.38 -0.08
CA VAL A 433 -1.16 18.14 -0.28
C VAL A 433 -0.31 18.84 0.80
N GLY A 434 -0.97 19.47 1.78
CA GLY A 434 -0.38 20.42 2.70
C GLY A 434 -0.20 21.78 2.02
N GLN A 435 0.98 22.39 2.11
CA GLN A 435 1.26 23.64 1.40
C GLN A 435 1.66 23.33 -0.04
N GLY A 436 0.74 23.61 -0.98
CA GLY A 436 0.87 23.36 -2.40
C GLY A 436 -0.46 23.08 -3.09
N ASP A 437 -0.44 22.68 -4.34
CA ASP A 437 -1.62 22.40 -5.15
C ASP A 437 -1.58 20.98 -5.72
N GLY A 438 -2.74 20.35 -5.78
CA GLY A 438 -2.94 19.08 -6.45
C GLY A 438 -4.43 18.87 -6.74
N ILE A 439 -4.81 18.86 -8.03
CA ILE A 439 -6.22 18.83 -8.42
C ILE A 439 -6.43 17.71 -9.44
N LEU A 440 -7.31 16.76 -9.14
CA LEU A 440 -7.72 15.71 -10.05
C LEU A 440 -9.10 16.03 -10.63
N ILE A 441 -9.22 16.10 -11.94
CA ILE A 441 -10.47 16.23 -12.65
C ILE A 441 -10.78 14.92 -13.36
N ARG A 442 -11.95 14.36 -13.10
CA ARG A 442 -12.46 13.17 -13.78
C ARG A 442 -13.68 13.52 -14.60
N SER A 443 -13.59 13.37 -15.92
CA SER A 443 -14.79 13.39 -16.73
C SER A 443 -15.53 12.06 -16.61
N GLY A 444 -16.84 12.07 -16.51
CA GLY A 444 -17.64 10.85 -16.37
C GLY A 444 -17.60 9.89 -17.55
N MET A 445 -16.59 9.96 -18.40
CA MET A 445 -16.34 9.06 -19.56
C MET A 445 -14.86 8.64 -19.65
N GLY A 446 -14.13 8.66 -18.52
CA GLY A 446 -12.82 8.04 -18.39
C GLY A 446 -11.63 8.92 -18.76
N VAL A 447 -11.80 10.24 -18.97
CA VAL A 447 -10.67 11.16 -19.08
C VAL A 447 -10.29 11.67 -17.69
N ASN A 448 -9.03 11.51 -17.34
CA ASN A 448 -8.45 11.97 -16.08
C ASN A 448 -7.45 13.09 -16.38
N ILE A 449 -7.67 14.25 -15.76
CA ILE A 449 -6.82 15.42 -15.88
C ILE A 449 -6.26 15.74 -14.50
N LEU A 450 -4.98 15.97 -14.43
CA LEU A 450 -4.30 16.45 -13.23
C LEU A 450 -3.89 17.91 -13.47
N ILE A 451 -4.15 18.79 -12.53
CA ILE A 451 -3.62 20.15 -12.53
C ILE A 451 -2.76 20.29 -11.29
N ASP A 452 -1.48 20.54 -11.52
CA ASP A 452 -0.44 20.55 -10.49
C ASP A 452 -0.40 19.27 -9.65
N GLY A 453 0.53 19.18 -8.74
CA GLY A 453 0.70 18.04 -7.85
C GLY A 453 1.99 18.17 -7.10
N GLY A 454 2.05 19.13 -6.19
CA GLY A 454 3.26 19.39 -5.44
C GLY A 454 3.00 19.73 -3.98
N SER A 455 4.07 19.79 -3.19
CA SER A 455 4.02 20.23 -1.80
C SER A 455 5.38 20.76 -1.35
N SER A 456 5.36 21.88 -0.63
CA SER A 456 6.53 22.37 0.11
C SER A 456 6.57 21.84 1.55
N SER A 457 5.45 21.31 2.07
CA SER A 457 5.37 20.67 3.41
C SER A 457 5.86 19.22 3.40
N SER A 458 5.76 18.50 2.28
CA SER A 458 6.09 17.09 2.17
C SER A 458 6.96 16.78 0.95
N ASN A 459 8.15 16.20 1.19
CA ASN A 459 8.99 15.69 0.09
C ASN A 459 8.47 14.38 -0.51
N LYS A 460 7.37 13.83 -0.02
CA LYS A 460 6.84 12.53 -0.40
C LYS A 460 5.38 12.59 -0.84
N VAL A 461 4.91 13.78 -1.22
CA VAL A 461 3.53 14.02 -1.65
C VAL A 461 3.12 13.09 -2.80
N GLY A 462 3.99 12.88 -3.79
CA GLY A 462 3.73 11.96 -4.90
C GLY A 462 3.47 10.53 -4.44
N GLU A 463 4.28 10.03 -3.48
CA GLU A 463 4.20 8.65 -2.99
C GLU A 463 3.02 8.41 -2.05
N TYR A 464 2.78 9.32 -1.10
CA TYR A 464 1.84 9.08 -0.01
C TYR A 464 0.48 9.75 -0.18
N VAL A 465 0.38 10.76 -1.05
CA VAL A 465 -0.86 11.47 -1.35
C VAL A 465 -1.34 11.14 -2.78
N MET A 466 -0.58 11.56 -3.79
CA MET A 466 -1.06 11.49 -5.18
C MET A 466 -1.30 10.07 -5.67
N VAL A 467 -0.35 9.15 -5.49
CA VAL A 467 -0.53 7.75 -5.94
C VAL A 467 -1.73 7.08 -5.29
N PRO A 468 -1.93 7.16 -3.96
CA PRO A 468 -3.13 6.62 -3.31
C PRO A 468 -4.44 7.24 -3.81
N VAL A 469 -4.51 8.57 -3.92
CA VAL A 469 -5.70 9.28 -4.40
C VAL A 469 -6.03 8.91 -5.84
N LEU A 470 -5.05 8.94 -6.75
CA LEU A 470 -5.25 8.55 -8.14
C LEU A 470 -5.75 7.11 -8.26
N LYS A 471 -5.19 6.18 -7.45
CA LYS A 471 -5.65 4.79 -7.43
C LYS A 471 -7.05 4.66 -6.85
N PHE A 472 -7.37 5.37 -5.77
CA PHE A 472 -8.69 5.37 -5.16
C PHE A 472 -9.78 5.82 -6.13
N TYR A 473 -9.51 6.87 -6.88
CA TYR A 473 -10.45 7.36 -7.90
C TYR A 473 -10.40 6.59 -9.22
N GLY A 474 -9.57 5.55 -9.35
CA GLY A 474 -9.43 4.79 -10.59
C GLY A 474 -8.72 5.55 -11.72
N ALA A 475 -7.99 6.60 -11.37
CA ALA A 475 -7.28 7.50 -12.29
C ALA A 475 -5.79 7.16 -12.42
N ALA A 476 -5.44 5.88 -12.39
CA ALA A 476 -4.03 5.46 -12.58
C ALA A 476 -3.50 5.74 -13.99
N HIS A 477 -4.38 6.02 -14.94
CA HIS A 477 -4.05 6.56 -16.25
C HIS A 477 -4.48 8.02 -16.28
N VAL A 478 -3.52 8.93 -16.35
CA VAL A 478 -3.70 10.39 -16.45
C VAL A 478 -3.51 10.77 -17.90
N ASP A 479 -4.58 11.23 -18.54
CA ASP A 479 -4.53 11.61 -19.96
C ASP A 479 -3.75 12.90 -20.15
N TYR A 480 -3.94 13.87 -19.24
CA TYR A 480 -3.26 15.16 -19.26
C TYR A 480 -2.85 15.59 -17.86
N ALA A 481 -1.58 15.93 -17.68
CA ALA A 481 -1.07 16.58 -16.49
C ALA A 481 -0.70 18.02 -16.84
N PHE A 482 -1.42 18.98 -16.29
CA PHE A 482 -1.14 20.41 -16.45
C PHE A 482 -0.25 20.87 -15.31
N VAL A 483 0.69 21.72 -15.63
CA VAL A 483 1.55 22.40 -14.65
C VAL A 483 1.40 23.90 -14.83
N THR A 484 1.03 24.58 -13.75
CA THR A 484 0.81 26.03 -13.79
C THR A 484 2.13 26.79 -13.83
N HIS A 485 3.10 26.43 -13.01
CA HIS A 485 4.47 26.98 -12.96
C HIS A 485 5.45 25.98 -12.32
N GLY A 486 6.74 26.36 -12.26
CA GLY A 486 7.85 25.45 -11.94
C GLY A 486 8.13 25.22 -10.45
N ASP A 487 7.41 25.85 -9.54
CA ASP A 487 7.70 25.77 -8.11
C ASP A 487 7.42 24.38 -7.52
N LYS A 488 8.20 24.03 -6.50
CA LYS A 488 8.18 22.69 -5.89
C LYS A 488 6.80 22.28 -5.39
N ASP A 489 6.03 23.20 -4.86
CA ASP A 489 4.69 22.96 -4.34
C ASP A 489 3.62 22.77 -5.43
N HIS A 490 4.01 22.83 -6.70
CA HIS A 490 3.18 22.52 -7.86
C HIS A 490 3.69 21.32 -8.65
N VAL A 491 5.02 21.09 -8.71
CA VAL A 491 5.59 20.07 -9.61
C VAL A 491 6.12 18.82 -8.93
N SER A 492 6.47 18.85 -7.62
CA SER A 492 7.25 17.77 -6.97
C SER A 492 6.58 16.41 -7.00
N GLY A 493 5.26 16.36 -6.93
CA GLY A 493 4.52 15.10 -7.02
C GLY A 493 4.43 14.58 -8.46
N ILE A 494 4.27 15.46 -9.47
CA ILE A 494 4.30 15.07 -10.88
C ILE A 494 5.69 14.56 -11.26
N GLN A 495 6.77 15.23 -10.80
CA GLN A 495 8.14 14.74 -10.95
C GLN A 495 8.30 13.34 -10.36
N TYR A 496 7.73 13.10 -9.17
CA TYR A 496 7.72 11.77 -8.58
C TYR A 496 6.97 10.75 -9.45
N LEU A 497 5.77 11.06 -9.95
CA LEU A 497 5.01 10.17 -10.84
C LEU A 497 5.78 9.85 -12.12
N LEU A 498 6.50 10.80 -12.68
CA LEU A 498 7.36 10.62 -13.85
C LEU A 498 8.64 9.84 -13.52
N SER A 499 9.23 10.00 -12.36
CA SER A 499 10.46 9.30 -11.97
C SER A 499 10.21 7.85 -11.56
N ASP A 500 9.07 7.56 -10.91
CA ASP A 500 8.74 6.23 -10.35
C ASP A 500 8.08 5.31 -11.38
N THR A 501 8.86 4.35 -11.89
CA THR A 501 8.36 3.32 -12.84
C THR A 501 7.42 2.32 -12.19
N ASN A 502 7.44 2.21 -10.87
CA ASN A 502 6.75 1.17 -10.10
C ASN A 502 5.50 1.70 -9.38
N SER A 503 5.11 2.96 -9.58
CA SER A 503 3.88 3.53 -8.99
C SER A 503 2.61 2.90 -9.55
N GLY A 504 2.65 2.45 -10.80
CA GLY A 504 1.49 2.01 -11.56
C GLY A 504 0.65 3.17 -12.09
N ILE A 505 1.15 4.40 -11.99
CA ILE A 505 0.53 5.58 -12.59
C ILE A 505 1.21 5.87 -13.94
N ARG A 506 0.41 6.22 -14.93
CA ARG A 506 0.88 6.59 -16.26
C ARG A 506 0.33 7.96 -16.63
N ILE A 507 1.17 8.82 -17.16
CA ILE A 507 0.83 10.12 -17.73
C ILE A 507 1.08 10.04 -19.23
N ASP A 508 0.09 10.39 -20.05
CA ASP A 508 0.24 10.40 -21.52
C ASP A 508 0.75 11.74 -22.04
N ASN A 509 0.21 12.85 -21.52
CA ASN A 509 0.56 14.19 -21.97
C ASN A 509 0.89 15.07 -20.75
N LEU A 510 1.99 15.79 -20.83
CA LEU A 510 2.34 16.88 -19.92
C LEU A 510 2.06 18.20 -20.64
N VAL A 511 1.26 19.06 -20.03
CA VAL A 511 0.88 20.36 -20.60
C VAL A 511 1.49 21.47 -19.76
N VAL A 512 2.26 22.33 -20.39
CA VAL A 512 2.99 23.43 -19.75
C VAL A 512 2.75 24.75 -20.48
N PRO A 513 2.80 25.90 -19.77
CA PRO A 513 2.67 27.20 -20.41
C PRO A 513 3.86 27.47 -21.34
N MET A 514 3.60 28.05 -22.54
CA MET A 514 4.62 28.35 -23.52
C MET A 514 5.49 29.54 -23.10
N TYR A 515 4.92 30.52 -22.43
CA TYR A 515 5.57 31.75 -22.01
C TYR A 515 5.77 31.83 -20.48
N GLY A 516 5.64 30.72 -19.78
CA GLY A 516 5.83 30.63 -18.34
C GLY A 516 7.29 30.49 -17.90
N ASP A 517 7.49 30.15 -16.64
CA ASP A 517 8.77 29.89 -16.01
C ASP A 517 9.34 28.51 -16.42
N ILE A 518 9.77 28.40 -17.68
CA ILE A 518 10.26 27.13 -18.27
C ILE A 518 11.59 26.70 -17.64
N GLU A 519 12.43 27.64 -17.17
CA GLU A 519 13.73 27.30 -16.57
C GLU A 519 13.55 26.45 -15.31
N ASN A 520 12.62 26.79 -14.44
CA ASN A 520 12.31 26.01 -13.24
C ASN A 520 11.60 24.68 -13.54
N MET A 521 11.05 24.51 -14.75
CA MET A 521 10.43 23.26 -15.20
C MET A 521 11.44 22.29 -15.86
N GLY A 522 12.73 22.67 -16.00
CA GLY A 522 13.72 21.91 -16.77
C GLY A 522 13.82 20.44 -16.35
N GLU A 523 13.90 20.15 -15.04
CA GLU A 523 13.94 18.78 -14.52
C GLU A 523 12.66 17.99 -14.84
N LEU A 524 11.51 18.63 -14.74
CA LEU A 524 10.20 18.00 -15.05
C LEU A 524 10.13 17.63 -16.54
N LEU A 525 10.55 18.51 -17.43
CA LEU A 525 10.57 18.30 -18.87
C LEU A 525 11.53 17.15 -19.25
N GLU A 526 12.74 17.12 -18.66
CA GLU A 526 13.69 16.04 -18.86
C GLU A 526 13.11 14.68 -18.43
N LEU A 527 12.44 14.62 -17.28
CA LEU A 527 11.77 13.42 -16.81
C LEU A 527 10.65 12.98 -17.77
N ALA A 528 9.86 13.90 -18.29
CA ALA A 528 8.80 13.62 -19.25
C ALA A 528 9.36 13.05 -20.56
N GLU A 529 10.41 13.67 -21.11
CA GLU A 529 11.10 13.18 -22.32
C GLU A 529 11.68 11.78 -22.12
N LYS A 530 12.36 11.55 -21.00
CA LYS A 530 12.94 10.25 -20.64
C LYS A 530 11.89 9.15 -20.54
N ARG A 531 10.67 9.51 -20.16
CA ARG A 531 9.51 8.60 -20.06
C ARG A 531 8.75 8.44 -21.38
N GLY A 532 9.03 9.26 -22.37
CA GLY A 532 8.29 9.31 -23.62
C GLY A 532 6.88 9.88 -23.46
N VAL A 533 6.69 10.77 -22.47
CA VAL A 533 5.45 11.53 -22.28
C VAL A 533 5.42 12.64 -23.32
N ASN A 534 4.28 12.84 -23.96
CA ASN A 534 4.12 13.90 -24.95
C ASN A 534 4.04 15.26 -24.23
N ILE A 535 4.90 16.22 -24.61
CA ILE A 535 4.90 17.57 -24.03
C ILE A 535 4.12 18.49 -24.95
N ILE A 536 3.12 19.18 -24.41
CA ILE A 536 2.27 20.13 -25.10
C ILE A 536 2.48 21.50 -24.50
N TYR A 537 2.86 22.47 -25.34
CA TYR A 537 2.99 23.88 -24.93
C TYR A 537 1.70 24.61 -25.29
N MET A 538 1.13 25.33 -24.32
CA MET A 538 -0.07 26.14 -24.52
C MET A 538 0.16 27.58 -24.07
N ASP A 539 -0.46 28.52 -24.76
CA ASP A 539 -0.40 29.96 -24.51
C ASP A 539 -1.79 30.52 -24.22
N GLY A 540 -1.83 31.73 -23.68
CA GLY A 540 -3.06 32.47 -23.45
C GLY A 540 -3.87 32.64 -24.74
N GLY A 541 -5.16 32.32 -24.69
CA GLY A 541 -6.05 32.25 -25.84
C GLY A 541 -6.17 30.87 -26.49
N SER A 542 -5.32 29.91 -26.10
CA SER A 542 -5.45 28.51 -26.57
C SER A 542 -6.63 27.82 -25.89
N GLN A 543 -7.28 26.93 -26.66
CA GLN A 543 -8.37 26.11 -26.16
C GLN A 543 -8.12 24.63 -26.46
N MET A 544 -8.36 23.79 -25.47
CA MET A 544 -8.33 22.35 -25.62
C MET A 544 -9.64 21.72 -25.19
N SER A 545 -10.00 20.61 -25.80
CA SER A 545 -11.18 19.86 -25.36
C SER A 545 -10.85 18.38 -25.18
N CYS A 546 -11.29 17.82 -24.06
CA CYS A 546 -11.08 16.43 -23.69
C CYS A 546 -12.41 15.69 -23.53
N GLY A 547 -12.42 14.39 -23.84
CA GLY A 547 -13.63 13.58 -23.73
C GLY A 547 -14.47 13.55 -25.01
N LYS A 548 -15.60 12.83 -24.95
CA LYS A 548 -16.51 12.60 -26.09
C LYS A 548 -17.92 13.09 -25.77
N ASP A 549 -18.58 13.62 -26.77
CA ASP A 549 -20.01 13.99 -26.73
C ASP A 549 -20.42 14.80 -25.49
N ALA A 550 -21.43 14.34 -24.74
CA ALA A 550 -21.99 15.03 -23.57
C ALA A 550 -21.05 15.08 -22.35
N ALA A 551 -19.92 14.39 -22.36
CA ALA A 551 -18.89 14.44 -21.31
C ALA A 551 -17.65 15.24 -21.72
N LYS A 552 -17.76 16.06 -22.76
CA LYS A 552 -16.69 16.90 -23.23
C LYS A 552 -16.39 18.00 -22.21
N VAL A 553 -15.14 18.07 -21.82
CA VAL A 553 -14.59 19.12 -20.95
C VAL A 553 -13.83 20.09 -21.83
N TRP A 554 -14.07 21.36 -21.67
CA TRP A 554 -13.33 22.42 -22.35
C TRP A 554 -12.34 23.04 -21.36
N LEU A 555 -11.13 23.29 -21.83
CA LEU A 555 -10.06 23.91 -21.07
C LEU A 555 -9.56 25.10 -21.88
N ASN A 556 -9.81 26.30 -21.37
CA ASN A 556 -9.39 27.54 -21.97
C ASN A 556 -8.17 28.04 -21.19
N PHE A 557 -7.04 28.20 -21.88
CA PHE A 557 -5.87 28.84 -21.33
C PHE A 557 -6.03 30.36 -21.46
N LEU A 558 -5.94 31.06 -20.36
CA LEU A 558 -6.15 32.50 -20.32
C LEU A 558 -4.84 33.28 -20.16
N HIS A 559 -3.83 32.68 -19.49
CA HIS A 559 -2.56 33.31 -19.15
C HIS A 559 -1.46 32.23 -18.97
N PRO A 560 -0.16 32.52 -19.20
CA PRO A 560 0.38 33.72 -19.85
C PRO A 560 0.19 33.72 -21.37
N SER A 561 0.23 34.91 -21.99
CA SER A 561 0.16 35.10 -23.44
C SER A 561 1.51 35.57 -24.01
N GLU A 562 1.66 35.59 -25.34
CA GLU A 562 2.85 36.16 -26.02
C GLU A 562 3.11 37.63 -25.63
N LYS A 563 2.08 38.33 -25.17
CA LYS A 563 2.16 39.75 -24.81
C LYS A 563 2.55 40.02 -23.36
N THR A 564 2.60 38.96 -22.55
CA THR A 564 2.91 39.06 -21.12
C THR A 564 4.34 39.57 -20.93
N ASP A 565 4.51 40.71 -20.27
CA ASP A 565 5.82 41.29 -19.92
C ASP A 565 6.08 41.27 -18.41
N ILE A 566 5.69 40.18 -17.76
CA ILE A 566 5.86 39.94 -16.34
C ILE A 566 7.11 39.03 -16.15
N LYS A 567 7.85 39.25 -15.06
CA LYS A 567 9.08 38.50 -14.75
C LYS A 567 8.97 37.62 -13.51
N ASP A 568 7.98 37.89 -12.66
CA ASP A 568 7.76 37.08 -11.47
C ASP A 568 7.21 35.71 -11.86
N ALA A 569 7.82 34.65 -11.34
CA ALA A 569 7.46 33.28 -11.68
C ALA A 569 6.01 32.93 -11.27
N ASN A 570 5.54 33.46 -10.15
CA ASN A 570 4.18 33.25 -9.68
C ASN A 570 3.18 33.97 -10.59
N ASP A 571 3.47 35.22 -10.97
CA ASP A 571 2.64 35.99 -11.88
C ASP A 571 2.61 35.44 -13.32
N LEU A 572 3.53 34.51 -13.65
CA LEU A 572 3.52 33.73 -14.89
C LEU A 572 2.80 32.39 -14.76
N SER A 573 2.09 32.14 -13.67
CA SER A 573 1.28 30.93 -13.49
C SER A 573 0.23 30.78 -14.58
N ALA A 574 0.08 29.57 -15.12
CA ALA A 574 -0.98 29.30 -16.08
C ALA A 574 -2.36 29.43 -15.44
N VAL A 575 -3.21 30.26 -16.04
CA VAL A 575 -4.61 30.38 -15.66
C VAL A 575 -5.46 29.57 -16.62
N ILE A 576 -6.20 28.63 -16.07
CA ILE A 576 -6.98 27.66 -16.84
C ILE A 576 -8.44 27.76 -16.42
N ARG A 577 -9.34 28.06 -17.37
CA ARG A 577 -10.78 28.02 -17.16
C ARG A 577 -11.35 26.74 -17.74
N LEU A 578 -11.88 25.92 -16.85
CA LEU A 578 -12.55 24.66 -17.22
C LEU A 578 -14.05 24.93 -17.38
N GLU A 579 -14.63 24.35 -18.41
CA GLU A 579 -16.09 24.35 -18.64
C GLU A 579 -16.61 22.93 -18.82
N TYR A 580 -17.68 22.62 -18.11
CA TYR A 580 -18.38 21.35 -18.22
C TYR A 580 -19.88 21.55 -18.00
N ARG A 581 -20.69 21.31 -19.06
CA ARG A 581 -22.17 21.37 -19.03
C ARG A 581 -22.75 22.66 -18.42
N GLY A 582 -22.11 23.78 -18.67
CA GLY A 582 -22.54 25.09 -18.18
C GLY A 582 -22.04 25.44 -16.78
N TYR A 583 -21.23 24.59 -16.14
CA TYR A 583 -20.48 24.90 -14.95
C TYR A 583 -19.03 25.20 -15.32
N SER A 584 -18.44 26.14 -14.60
CA SER A 584 -17.09 26.63 -14.84
C SER A 584 -16.23 26.63 -13.57
N VAL A 585 -14.94 26.34 -13.73
CA VAL A 585 -13.95 26.40 -12.66
C VAL A 585 -12.73 27.15 -13.16
N LEU A 586 -12.28 28.15 -12.42
CA LEU A 586 -11.07 28.91 -12.72
C LEU A 586 -9.93 28.46 -11.80
N PHE A 587 -8.86 27.98 -12.40
CA PHE A 587 -7.61 27.59 -11.73
C PHE A 587 -6.58 28.67 -12.02
N THR A 588 -6.02 29.28 -10.97
CA THR A 588 -5.13 30.44 -11.08
C THR A 588 -3.68 30.14 -10.71
N GLY A 589 -3.37 28.90 -10.34
CA GLY A 589 -2.03 28.59 -9.80
C GLY A 589 -1.66 29.54 -8.66
N ASP A 590 -0.49 30.13 -8.73
CA ASP A 590 0.01 31.10 -7.77
C ASP A 590 0.01 32.54 -8.31
N LEU A 591 -0.88 32.81 -9.28
CA LEU A 591 -1.03 34.13 -9.87
C LEU A 591 -1.17 35.23 -8.80
N GLY A 592 -0.33 36.26 -8.90
CA GLY A 592 -0.35 37.42 -8.06
C GLY A 592 -1.09 38.61 -8.71
N GLU A 593 -1.08 39.78 -8.02
CA GLU A 593 -1.83 40.95 -8.45
C GLU A 593 -1.44 41.53 -9.81
N ASP A 594 -0.18 41.37 -10.25
CA ASP A 594 0.27 41.90 -11.54
C ASP A 594 -0.29 41.06 -12.69
N GLY A 595 -0.27 39.72 -12.57
CA GLY A 595 -0.92 38.83 -13.52
C GLY A 595 -2.44 38.98 -13.55
N GLU A 596 -3.09 39.18 -12.40
CA GLU A 596 -4.54 39.46 -12.32
C GLU A 596 -4.92 40.74 -13.08
N ARG A 597 -4.14 41.80 -12.93
CA ARG A 597 -4.36 43.08 -13.65
C ARG A 597 -4.19 42.91 -15.14
N GLU A 598 -3.21 42.13 -15.59
CA GLU A 598 -3.02 41.82 -17.01
C GLU A 598 -4.23 41.08 -17.56
N LEU A 599 -4.68 40.00 -16.90
CA LEU A 599 -5.87 39.26 -17.30
C LEU A 599 -7.13 40.11 -17.43
N ILE A 600 -7.38 40.99 -16.45
CA ILE A 600 -8.52 41.90 -16.48
C ILE A 600 -8.40 42.87 -17.66
N SER A 601 -7.19 43.37 -17.94
CA SER A 601 -6.95 44.33 -19.02
C SER A 601 -7.13 43.74 -20.42
N GLU A 602 -6.89 42.44 -20.58
CA GLU A 602 -7.11 41.69 -21.82
C GLU A 602 -8.62 41.53 -22.15
N GLY A 603 -9.50 41.73 -21.18
CA GLY A 603 -10.96 41.80 -21.37
C GLY A 603 -11.61 40.46 -21.72
N GLY A 604 -10.95 39.32 -21.43
CA GLY A 604 -11.51 37.98 -21.58
C GLY A 604 -12.63 37.68 -20.57
N ASP A 605 -13.45 36.68 -20.83
CA ASP A 605 -14.45 36.19 -19.87
C ASP A 605 -13.75 35.41 -18.75
N LEU A 606 -13.67 36.02 -17.56
CA LEU A 606 -13.07 35.43 -16.35
C LEU A 606 -14.13 34.81 -15.43
N SER A 607 -15.43 34.96 -15.73
CA SER A 607 -16.50 34.48 -14.87
C SER A 607 -16.40 32.96 -14.65
N ALA A 608 -16.55 32.53 -13.39
CA ALA A 608 -16.51 31.10 -13.04
C ALA A 608 -17.32 30.83 -11.78
N ASP A 609 -18.08 29.72 -11.78
CA ASP A 609 -18.86 29.28 -10.63
C ASP A 609 -17.95 28.90 -9.44
N VAL A 610 -16.77 28.37 -9.71
CA VAL A 610 -15.78 27.99 -8.69
C VAL A 610 -14.43 28.64 -9.00
N LEU A 611 -13.83 29.28 -8.00
CA LEU A 611 -12.49 29.85 -8.06
C LEU A 611 -11.52 29.05 -7.17
N LYS A 612 -10.44 28.51 -7.72
CA LYS A 612 -9.26 28.17 -6.93
C LYS A 612 -8.50 29.45 -6.65
N VAL A 613 -8.46 29.84 -5.39
CA VAL A 613 -7.81 31.09 -4.93
C VAL A 613 -6.32 31.06 -5.24
N GLY A 614 -5.79 32.15 -5.80
CA GLY A 614 -4.40 32.28 -6.18
C GLY A 614 -3.44 32.20 -5.00
N HIS A 615 -2.25 31.68 -5.22
CA HIS A 615 -1.10 31.68 -4.32
C HIS A 615 -1.46 31.30 -2.88
N HIS A 616 -2.23 30.23 -2.73
CA HIS A 616 -2.66 29.65 -1.44
C HIS A 616 -3.37 30.62 -0.49
N GLY A 617 -3.98 31.69 -1.03
CA GLY A 617 -4.58 32.76 -0.24
C GLY A 617 -3.55 33.77 0.30
N SER A 618 -2.51 34.05 -0.46
CA SER A 618 -1.57 35.16 -0.20
C SER A 618 -2.28 36.51 -0.21
N ARG A 619 -1.82 37.44 0.60
CA ARG A 619 -2.32 38.83 0.59
C ARG A 619 -2.03 39.57 -0.71
N TYR A 620 -1.15 39.06 -1.55
CA TYR A 620 -0.72 39.62 -2.83
C TYR A 620 -1.38 38.91 -4.02
N SER A 621 -2.48 38.21 -3.79
CA SER A 621 -3.26 37.51 -4.80
C SER A 621 -4.75 37.63 -4.51
N THR A 622 -5.56 37.32 -5.50
CA THR A 622 -7.04 37.35 -5.44
C THR A 622 -7.54 38.73 -4.98
N SER A 623 -7.10 39.74 -5.72
CA SER A 623 -7.48 41.15 -5.46
C SER A 623 -9.00 41.33 -5.54
N GLY A 624 -9.52 42.36 -4.85
CA GLY A 624 -10.95 42.64 -4.88
C GLY A 624 -11.48 43.03 -6.29
N GLU A 625 -10.62 43.45 -7.20
CA GLU A 625 -10.96 43.71 -8.60
C GLU A 625 -11.08 42.39 -9.38
N PHE A 626 -10.12 41.49 -9.19
CA PHE A 626 -10.13 40.18 -9.78
C PHE A 626 -11.32 39.33 -9.29
N LEU A 627 -11.58 39.34 -7.99
CA LEU A 627 -12.72 38.62 -7.41
C LEU A 627 -14.06 39.09 -7.98
N ARG A 628 -14.21 40.41 -8.24
CA ARG A 628 -15.42 40.95 -8.89
C ARG A 628 -15.51 40.58 -10.37
N ALA A 629 -14.39 40.42 -11.06
CA ALA A 629 -14.36 39.99 -12.46
C ALA A 629 -14.70 38.49 -12.62
N VAL A 630 -14.30 37.67 -11.66
CA VAL A 630 -14.59 36.21 -11.64
C VAL A 630 -16.01 35.95 -11.13
N ASP A 631 -16.49 36.68 -10.12
CA ASP A 631 -17.81 36.60 -9.46
C ASP A 631 -18.20 35.14 -9.09
N PRO A 632 -17.35 34.43 -8.32
CA PRO A 632 -17.53 32.99 -8.06
C PRO A 632 -18.60 32.75 -6.97
N ASP A 633 -19.40 31.68 -7.14
CA ASP A 633 -20.28 31.15 -6.09
C ASP A 633 -19.51 30.47 -4.96
N LEU A 634 -18.32 29.86 -5.27
CA LEU A 634 -17.47 29.14 -4.34
C LEU A 634 -16.00 29.47 -4.60
N ALA A 635 -15.26 29.81 -3.53
CA ALA A 635 -13.81 29.94 -3.58
C ALA A 635 -13.13 28.85 -2.74
N ILE A 636 -12.11 28.18 -3.31
CA ILE A 636 -11.36 27.10 -2.67
C ILE A 636 -9.92 27.57 -2.45
N ILE A 637 -9.45 27.44 -1.22
CA ILE A 637 -8.08 27.75 -0.83
C ILE A 637 -7.35 26.43 -0.51
N SER A 638 -6.24 26.19 -1.16
CA SER A 638 -5.33 25.08 -0.88
C SER A 638 -4.14 25.61 -0.08
N ALA A 639 -4.09 25.35 1.21
CA ALA A 639 -3.01 25.83 2.09
C ALA A 639 -2.75 24.84 3.21
N GLY A 640 -1.49 24.64 3.57
CA GLY A 640 -1.10 23.75 4.64
C GLY A 640 -1.45 24.29 6.03
N GLU A 641 -1.87 23.42 6.94
CA GLU A 641 -2.07 23.78 8.34
C GLU A 641 -0.73 24.20 8.97
N ASN A 642 -0.73 25.32 9.70
CA ASN A 642 0.47 25.88 10.35
C ASN A 642 1.66 26.11 9.39
N ASN A 643 1.40 26.48 8.13
CA ASN A 643 2.45 26.74 7.17
C ASN A 643 3.29 27.99 7.55
N ARG A 644 4.55 27.98 7.11
CA ARG A 644 5.52 29.05 7.45
C ARG A 644 5.19 30.42 6.84
N TYR A 645 4.31 30.46 5.87
CA TYR A 645 3.95 31.70 5.16
C TYR A 645 2.77 32.41 5.83
N GLY A 646 2.06 31.72 6.73
CA GLY A 646 0.86 32.25 7.37
C GLY A 646 -0.36 32.30 6.45
N HIS A 647 -0.36 31.56 5.36
CA HIS A 647 -1.50 31.44 4.46
C HIS A 647 -2.62 30.59 5.09
N PRO A 648 -3.91 30.87 4.77
CA PRO A 648 -4.36 32.06 4.04
C PRO A 648 -4.28 33.31 4.90
N HIS A 649 -3.96 34.45 4.29
CA HIS A 649 -4.04 35.73 4.95
C HIS A 649 -5.50 36.21 5.01
N GLY A 650 -5.89 36.88 6.11
CA GLY A 650 -7.23 37.46 6.29
C GLY A 650 -7.42 38.76 5.54
#